data_3bfcc4723d014c149186e9c77f8d6d13
#
_entry.id   3bfcc4723d014c149186e9c77f8d6d13
#
_cell.length_a   1.000
_cell.length_b   1.000
_cell.length_c   1.000
_cell.angle_alpha   90.00
_cell.angle_beta   90.00
_cell.angle_gamma   90.00
#
_symmetry.space_group_name_H-M   'P 1'
#
loop_
_entity.id
_entity.type
_entity.pdbx_description
1 polymer ?
#
loop_
_entity_poly.entity_id
_entity_poly.type
_entity_poly.pdbx_seq_one_letter_code
_entity_poly.pdbx_strand_id
1 'polypeptide(L)'
;LARLPKSDIFFDSLVAGRLRRSPGGLMISRFLLSRRAALRAGAAMIVAPAWARAETKGDSAVPAGSSEGVERHGLSTFGDLREPPDFKAFGYVNTTAPKGGMVGQEMYGTFNSLNAYVMRGDPAAAMSLIFDSLMTGSLDERDALYGLVAKSVWVSRDRRTYRFRLRKEARFHDGSPLTAKDVVFSLNTLKTKGHPTIRVELRDVENVVAEADDVVTITLAATRSRETPLMIARQPIFSAAYYANHPFEESTLDPPLGSSAYKVGRFEQGRYITFERVKDYWGKDLPVNVGQANFDVVRFDYFADRPVAFEAFKSGAFPVHEEFTAANWATAYDFPAFREGRVKREEIPDENISGIQGWFFNLRRPQFKDPRVREAIGACFDFVWTNRNLMYGSYTRTQSFFENSEMKAKGLPDEQEKALFEPFRDKLPAEVFGEPFVPPLSDGSGQDRTLLKRANDLLNQAGCKRSDETLMLPDGKPLEIEFLDFSNTMERHTQPFIKNLALLGITARLRVVDPAQYRQRLEKFDFDMMVQRLVMSFSPGEELRALFGSDAAKMIGSRNMTGIADPAVDGLVSKALVASSRDELIHICRALDRVLRANRIWVPHWYKPNHWIAHWDVFGRPPKSPKYDPGILSTWWWDAEKAKQINYSAG
;
A
#
# COMPACT_ATOMS: atom_id res chain seq x y z
N LEU A 1 9.90 9.26 6.46
CA LEU A 1 9.82 7.94 7.12
C LEU A 1 8.59 7.17 6.60
N ALA A 2 8.53 6.93 5.29
CA ALA A 2 7.46 6.12 4.74
C ALA A 2 7.85 4.65 4.91
N ARG A 3 7.37 4.00 5.96
CA ARG A 3 7.21 2.54 5.94
C ARG A 3 6.26 2.22 4.78
N LEU A 4 6.74 1.52 3.77
CA LEU A 4 5.86 0.69 2.95
C LEU A 4 5.07 -0.19 3.91
N PRO A 5 3.75 -0.30 3.78
CA PRO A 5 2.98 -1.14 4.68
C PRO A 5 3.54 -2.56 4.60
N LYS A 6 3.82 -3.18 5.76
CA LYS A 6 4.34 -4.56 5.91
C LYS A 6 3.47 -5.65 5.23
N SER A 7 2.43 -5.26 4.51
CA SER A 7 1.55 -6.13 3.75
C SER A 7 2.10 -6.59 2.41
N ASP A 8 3.12 -5.93 1.85
CA ASP A 8 3.68 -6.31 0.54
C ASP A 8 4.70 -7.45 0.61
N ILE A 9 5.14 -7.83 1.82
CA ILE A 9 6.10 -8.93 2.04
C ILE A 9 5.55 -10.28 1.54
N PHE A 10 4.24 -10.47 1.42
CA PHE A 10 3.66 -11.71 0.92
C PHE A 10 3.72 -11.88 -0.62
N PHE A 11 3.96 -10.80 -1.37
CA PHE A 11 4.05 -10.90 -2.84
C PHE A 11 5.49 -10.92 -3.37
N ASP A 12 6.47 -10.30 -2.66
CA ASP A 12 7.85 -10.20 -3.14
C ASP A 12 8.71 -11.46 -2.85
N SER A 13 8.37 -12.27 -1.85
CA SER A 13 9.13 -13.50 -1.55
C SER A 13 8.97 -14.64 -2.58
N LEU A 14 8.09 -14.47 -3.58
CA LEU A 14 7.82 -15.46 -4.64
C LEU A 14 8.67 -15.29 -5.91
N VAL A 15 9.52 -14.26 -6.00
CA VAL A 15 10.33 -14.00 -7.21
C VAL A 15 11.73 -14.65 -7.14
N ALA A 16 12.19 -15.12 -5.98
CA ALA A 16 13.53 -15.72 -5.81
C ALA A 16 13.54 -17.25 -5.88
N GLY A 17 12.98 -17.84 -6.94
CA GLY A 17 13.11 -19.25 -7.28
C GLY A 17 14.38 -19.50 -8.10
N ARG A 18 15.41 -20.07 -7.50
CA ARG A 18 16.68 -20.48 -8.14
C ARG A 18 16.46 -21.35 -9.37
N LEU A 19 16.88 -20.87 -10.52
CA LEU A 19 17.20 -21.71 -11.69
C LEU A 19 18.50 -22.49 -11.43
N ARG A 20 18.39 -23.77 -11.07
CA ARG A 20 19.52 -24.71 -11.17
C ARG A 20 19.77 -25.02 -12.65
N ARG A 21 20.95 -24.67 -13.13
CA ARG A 21 21.49 -25.14 -14.42
C ARG A 21 21.90 -26.60 -14.29
N SER A 22 21.44 -27.41 -15.23
CA SER A 22 22.07 -28.70 -15.59
C SER A 22 22.64 -28.61 -17.00
N PRO A 23 23.81 -29.18 -17.28
CA PRO A 23 24.51 -29.02 -18.55
C PRO A 23 24.16 -30.15 -19.52
N GLY A 24 24.09 -29.84 -20.81
CA GLY A 24 24.14 -30.87 -21.84
C GLY A 24 23.50 -30.49 -23.15
N GLY A 25 24.31 -30.36 -24.18
CA GLY A 25 23.98 -30.75 -25.56
C GLY A 25 23.79 -29.62 -26.57
N LEU A 26 24.81 -29.43 -27.37
CA LEU A 26 24.82 -28.69 -28.65
C LEU A 26 23.71 -29.12 -29.63
N MET A 27 23.14 -28.18 -30.38
CA MET A 27 23.09 -28.29 -31.85
C MET A 27 22.84 -26.89 -32.47
N ILE A 28 23.72 -26.61 -33.44
CA ILE A 28 23.78 -25.41 -34.26
C ILE A 28 22.82 -25.58 -35.45
N SER A 29 22.01 -24.57 -35.74
CA SER A 29 21.52 -24.41 -37.12
C SER A 29 21.45 -22.91 -37.43
N ARG A 30 22.36 -22.50 -38.33
CA ARG A 30 22.41 -21.20 -39.00
C ARG A 30 21.34 -21.18 -40.10
N PHE A 31 20.60 -20.10 -40.21
CA PHE A 31 20.06 -19.62 -41.48
C PHE A 31 20.27 -18.12 -41.63
N LEU A 32 21.15 -17.81 -42.56
CA LEU A 32 21.39 -16.50 -43.19
C LEU A 32 20.45 -16.38 -44.38
N LEU A 33 19.78 -15.24 -44.52
CA LEU A 33 19.37 -14.69 -45.84
C LEU A 33 19.07 -13.20 -45.63
N SER A 34 19.89 -12.38 -46.03
CA SER A 34 20.24 -11.60 -47.22
C SER A 34 19.31 -10.42 -47.51
N ARG A 35 19.97 -9.25 -47.51
CA ARG A 35 19.43 -7.96 -47.97
C ARG A 35 19.17 -7.99 -49.47
N ARG A 36 18.11 -7.35 -49.90
CA ARG A 36 17.89 -6.55 -51.11
C ARG A 36 16.53 -6.77 -51.73
N ALA A 37 15.70 -5.76 -51.72
CA ALA A 37 15.03 -5.24 -52.92
C ALA A 37 14.30 -3.95 -52.57
N ALA A 38 14.73 -2.89 -53.19
CA ALA A 38 14.14 -1.57 -53.18
C ALA A 38 13.27 -1.36 -54.45
N LEU A 39 12.33 -0.43 -54.31
CA LEU A 39 11.75 0.41 -55.36
C LEU A 39 10.76 -0.18 -56.37
N ARG A 40 9.53 0.33 -56.31
CA ARG A 40 8.81 1.17 -57.32
C ARG A 40 7.36 1.40 -56.93
N ALA A 41 7.01 2.61 -56.59
CA ALA A 41 6.17 3.60 -57.27
C ALA A 41 4.77 3.14 -57.72
N GLY A 42 3.74 3.82 -57.20
CA GLY A 42 2.38 3.74 -57.72
C GLY A 42 1.45 4.69 -56.92
N ALA A 43 1.30 5.92 -57.40
CA ALA A 43 0.32 6.89 -56.89
C ALA A 43 -1.11 6.44 -57.21
N ALA A 44 -1.99 6.35 -56.21
CA ALA A 44 -3.42 6.32 -56.41
C ALA A 44 -4.04 7.30 -55.42
N MET A 45 -4.53 8.43 -55.93
CA MET A 45 -5.45 9.34 -55.22
C MET A 45 -6.78 8.63 -54.98
N ILE A 46 -7.16 8.49 -53.71
CA ILE A 46 -8.55 8.20 -53.33
C ILE A 46 -9.03 9.38 -52.52
N VAL A 47 -10.03 10.05 -53.06
CA VAL A 47 -10.84 11.12 -52.45
C VAL A 47 -11.58 10.53 -51.25
N ALA A 48 -11.31 11.04 -50.06
CA ALA A 48 -12.12 10.77 -48.87
C ALA A 48 -13.09 11.95 -48.62
N PRO A 49 -14.36 11.68 -48.32
CA PRO A 49 -15.32 12.74 -48.03
C PRO A 49 -15.07 13.33 -46.63
N ALA A 50 -15.16 14.66 -46.60
CA ALA A 50 -15.08 15.45 -45.36
C ALA A 50 -16.33 15.15 -44.50
N TRP A 51 -16.07 14.50 -43.35
CA TRP A 51 -17.03 14.50 -42.23
C TRP A 51 -16.56 15.48 -41.18
N ALA A 52 -17.49 16.33 -40.81
CA ALA A 52 -17.34 17.45 -39.91
C ALA A 52 -16.63 17.07 -38.60
N ARG A 53 -15.53 17.77 -38.29
CA ARG A 53 -14.99 17.90 -36.93
C ARG A 53 -16.01 18.75 -36.14
N ALA A 54 -16.76 18.10 -35.29
CA ALA A 54 -17.38 18.78 -34.17
C ALA A 54 -16.27 19.12 -33.15
N GLU A 55 -15.87 20.37 -33.10
CA GLU A 55 -15.13 20.95 -32.00
C GLU A 55 -16.01 20.93 -30.76
N THR A 56 -15.85 19.96 -29.90
CA THR A 56 -16.30 20.08 -28.51
C THR A 56 -15.35 20.99 -27.77
N LYS A 57 -15.70 22.26 -27.71
CA LYS A 57 -15.18 23.20 -26.71
C LYS A 57 -15.65 22.72 -25.35
N GLY A 58 -14.78 21.99 -24.66
CA GLY A 58 -14.86 21.79 -23.23
C GLY A 58 -14.16 22.95 -22.53
N ASP A 59 -14.92 24.03 -22.29
CA ASP A 59 -14.51 25.10 -21.37
C ASP A 59 -14.56 24.55 -19.93
N SER A 60 -13.49 23.97 -19.46
CA SER A 60 -13.22 23.90 -18.04
C SER A 60 -12.49 25.20 -17.66
N ALA A 61 -13.25 26.19 -17.25
CA ALA A 61 -12.75 27.46 -16.74
C ALA A 61 -11.95 27.21 -15.45
N VAL A 62 -10.61 27.09 -15.60
CA VAL A 62 -9.65 27.31 -14.53
C VAL A 62 -9.57 28.81 -14.33
N PRO A 63 -9.65 29.36 -13.08
CA PRO A 63 -9.56 30.79 -12.84
C PRO A 63 -8.30 31.36 -13.48
N ALA A 64 -8.47 32.38 -14.32
CA ALA A 64 -7.37 33.11 -14.95
C ALA A 64 -6.62 33.93 -13.88
N GLY A 65 -5.52 33.36 -13.39
CA GLY A 65 -4.56 34.05 -12.52
C GLY A 65 -3.16 33.62 -12.90
N SER A 66 -2.38 34.57 -13.39
CA SER A 66 -0.96 34.59 -13.75
C SER A 66 -0.43 33.42 -14.61
N SER A 67 0.24 33.75 -15.69
CA SER A 67 0.97 32.83 -16.58
C SER A 67 2.23 32.20 -15.93
N GLU A 68 2.52 32.55 -14.69
CA GLU A 68 3.68 32.06 -13.91
C GLU A 68 3.26 30.95 -12.95
N GLY A 69 4.13 29.95 -12.78
CA GLY A 69 3.98 28.90 -11.79
C GLY A 69 4.07 29.46 -10.37
N VAL A 70 3.67 28.66 -9.37
CA VAL A 70 3.61 29.08 -7.97
C VAL A 70 4.73 28.44 -7.16
N GLU A 71 5.48 29.26 -6.40
CA GLU A 71 6.46 28.76 -5.43
C GLU A 71 5.74 28.39 -4.12
N ARG A 72 6.06 27.20 -3.60
CA ARG A 72 5.42 26.59 -2.43
C ARG A 72 6.45 26.04 -1.47
N HIS A 73 6.12 26.00 -0.17
CA HIS A 73 6.93 25.39 0.88
C HIS A 73 6.74 23.87 1.00
N GLY A 74 5.77 23.30 0.27
CA GLY A 74 5.43 21.89 0.25
C GLY A 74 4.72 21.49 -1.03
N LEU A 75 4.53 20.20 -1.22
CA LEU A 75 3.77 19.58 -2.30
C LEU A 75 2.65 18.75 -1.72
N SER A 76 1.47 18.82 -2.31
CA SER A 76 0.41 17.84 -2.09
C SER A 76 -0.20 17.40 -3.42
N THR A 77 -0.94 16.31 -3.38
CA THR A 77 -1.60 15.74 -4.56
C THR A 77 -2.52 16.76 -5.24
N PHE A 78 -3.24 17.58 -4.46
CA PHE A 78 -4.19 18.55 -4.96
C PHE A 78 -3.73 20.01 -4.81
N GLY A 79 -2.61 20.25 -4.10
CA GLY A 79 -2.04 21.56 -3.88
C GLY A 79 -2.44 22.22 -2.57
N ASP A 80 -3.24 21.58 -1.75
CA ASP A 80 -3.59 21.92 -0.38
C ASP A 80 -2.51 21.38 0.58
N LEU A 81 -2.15 22.18 1.59
CA LEU A 81 -1.19 21.82 2.63
C LEU A 81 -1.79 22.21 3.97
N ARG A 82 -1.69 21.31 4.94
CA ARG A 82 -2.20 21.53 6.29
C ARG A 82 -1.34 22.50 7.06
N GLU A 83 -0.01 22.30 6.98
CA GLU A 83 0.92 23.17 7.70
C GLU A 83 1.20 24.45 6.91
N PRO A 84 1.14 25.63 7.54
CA PRO A 84 1.43 26.92 6.89
C PRO A 84 2.93 27.06 6.59
N PRO A 85 3.35 28.02 5.74
CA PRO A 85 4.76 28.19 5.36
C PRO A 85 5.70 28.48 6.53
N ASP A 86 5.21 29.02 7.63
CA ASP A 86 5.97 29.42 8.81
C ASP A 86 5.79 28.49 10.02
N PHE A 87 5.24 27.28 9.80
CA PHE A 87 5.08 26.29 10.89
C PHE A 87 6.44 26.00 11.56
N LYS A 88 6.40 25.68 12.84
CA LYS A 88 7.61 25.49 13.66
C LYS A 88 7.93 24.03 13.95
N ALA A 89 6.92 23.19 13.98
CA ALA A 89 7.03 21.75 14.18
C ALA A 89 5.68 21.12 13.80
N PHE A 90 5.66 19.84 13.53
CA PHE A 90 4.40 19.10 13.37
C PHE A 90 3.62 19.01 14.69
N GLY A 91 2.29 19.05 14.61
CA GLY A 91 1.43 19.10 15.79
C GLY A 91 1.43 17.84 16.67
N TYR A 92 2.03 16.76 16.21
CA TYR A 92 2.11 15.47 16.90
C TYR A 92 3.46 15.21 17.58
N VAL A 93 4.40 16.17 17.60
CA VAL A 93 5.71 16.00 18.25
C VAL A 93 5.77 16.72 19.59
N ASN A 94 6.66 16.27 20.47
CA ASN A 94 7.12 17.05 21.61
C ASN A 94 8.41 17.78 21.21
N THR A 95 8.35 19.10 21.07
CA THR A 95 9.49 19.91 20.64
C THR A 95 10.65 19.93 21.64
N THR A 96 10.38 19.57 22.90
CA THR A 96 11.36 19.48 24.00
C THR A 96 11.71 18.04 24.36
N ALA A 97 11.36 17.08 23.52
CA ALA A 97 11.68 15.67 23.75
C ALA A 97 13.19 15.47 23.98
N PRO A 98 13.59 14.82 25.08
CA PRO A 98 15.00 14.56 25.33
C PRO A 98 15.60 13.67 24.27
N LYS A 99 16.89 13.89 23.98
CA LYS A 99 17.65 13.07 23.06
C LYS A 99 18.51 12.09 23.85
N GLY A 100 18.50 10.80 23.49
CA GLY A 100 19.30 9.80 24.17
C GLY A 100 18.70 8.40 24.11
N GLY A 101 19.43 7.42 24.67
CA GLY A 101 18.99 6.05 24.79
C GLY A 101 18.82 5.31 23.47
N MET A 102 18.13 4.19 23.53
CA MET A 102 17.98 3.29 22.40
C MET A 102 16.52 2.85 22.22
N VAL A 103 16.10 2.70 20.97
CA VAL A 103 14.91 1.93 20.60
C VAL A 103 15.32 0.71 19.77
N GLY A 104 14.73 -0.45 20.10
CA GLY A 104 14.96 -1.69 19.36
C GLY A 104 13.65 -2.34 18.96
N GLN A 105 13.63 -2.97 17.80
CA GLN A 105 12.50 -3.74 17.27
C GLN A 105 13.00 -5.03 16.61
N GLU A 106 12.13 -6.04 16.60
CA GLU A 106 12.41 -7.26 15.86
C GLU A 106 12.24 -7.08 14.35
N MET A 107 13.00 -7.87 13.61
CA MET A 107 12.85 -8.11 12.17
C MET A 107 12.86 -9.62 11.91
N TYR A 108 12.30 -10.04 10.80
CA TYR A 108 12.24 -11.45 10.41
C TYR A 108 13.08 -11.72 9.18
N GLY A 109 13.70 -12.92 9.15
CA GLY A 109 14.58 -13.32 8.07
C GLY A 109 16.03 -12.93 8.33
N THR A 110 16.72 -12.41 7.32
CA THR A 110 18.16 -12.09 7.35
C THR A 110 18.47 -10.90 6.45
N PHE A 111 19.68 -10.40 6.49
CA PHE A 111 20.19 -9.44 5.48
C PHE A 111 21.65 -9.80 5.13
N ASN A 112 22.02 -9.41 3.90
CA ASN A 112 23.38 -9.57 3.37
C ASN A 112 23.80 -8.37 2.52
N SER A 113 23.03 -7.28 2.57
CA SER A 113 23.28 -6.06 1.83
C SER A 113 22.87 -4.83 2.63
N LEU A 114 23.62 -3.74 2.52
CA LEU A 114 23.24 -2.41 2.98
C LEU A 114 22.71 -1.52 1.85
N ASN A 115 22.54 -2.07 0.65
CA ASN A 115 21.92 -1.38 -0.47
C ASN A 115 20.47 -1.85 -0.67
N ALA A 116 19.51 -1.05 -0.23
CA ALA A 116 18.08 -1.34 -0.33
C ALA A 116 17.43 -0.90 -1.66
N TYR A 117 18.21 -0.37 -2.59
CA TYR A 117 17.69 0.26 -3.80
C TYR A 117 17.94 -0.53 -5.08
N VAL A 118 18.50 -1.72 -4.95
CA VAL A 118 18.80 -2.65 -6.06
C VAL A 118 18.17 -4.02 -5.84
N MET A 119 18.14 -4.86 -6.87
CA MET A 119 17.58 -6.22 -6.76
C MET A 119 18.51 -7.24 -6.11
N ARG A 120 19.80 -6.93 -5.99
CA ARG A 120 20.80 -7.89 -5.51
C ARG A 120 20.89 -7.88 -3.99
N GLY A 121 20.89 -9.06 -3.41
CA GLY A 121 20.99 -9.26 -1.96
C GLY A 121 19.68 -9.05 -1.23
N ASP A 122 19.70 -9.39 0.06
CA ASP A 122 18.61 -9.15 1.01
C ASP A 122 18.99 -7.91 1.81
N PRO A 123 18.30 -6.76 1.63
CA PRO A 123 18.71 -5.51 2.25
C PRO A 123 18.43 -5.51 3.75
N ALA A 124 19.31 -4.85 4.50
CA ALA A 124 19.07 -4.58 5.92
C ALA A 124 17.84 -3.68 6.10
N ALA A 125 17.14 -3.88 7.21
CA ALA A 125 15.97 -3.08 7.56
C ALA A 125 16.32 -1.60 7.71
N ALA A 126 15.35 -0.73 7.41
CA ALA A 126 15.38 0.70 7.69
C ALA A 126 16.57 1.49 7.07
N MET A 127 17.18 1.00 5.99
CA MET A 127 18.25 1.71 5.27
C MET A 127 17.84 3.11 4.79
N SER A 128 16.55 3.40 4.69
CA SER A 128 16.06 4.75 4.39
C SER A 128 16.33 5.79 5.50
N LEU A 129 16.64 5.36 6.72
CA LEU A 129 16.94 6.26 7.84
C LEU A 129 18.22 7.11 7.63
N ILE A 130 19.10 6.69 6.71
CA ILE A 130 20.39 7.36 6.53
C ILE A 130 20.41 8.38 5.40
N PHE A 131 19.35 8.47 4.59
CA PHE A 131 19.29 9.37 3.45
C PHE A 131 18.21 10.43 3.61
N ASP A 132 18.55 11.66 3.31
CA ASP A 132 17.57 12.72 3.09
C ASP A 132 16.98 12.66 1.69
N SER A 133 15.83 13.30 1.52
CA SER A 133 15.11 13.49 0.27
C SER A 133 14.86 14.98 0.02
N LEU A 134 14.38 15.34 -1.17
CA LEU A 134 14.01 16.73 -1.44
C LEU A 134 12.99 17.24 -0.45
N MET A 135 11.98 16.43 -0.16
CA MET A 135 10.89 16.79 0.76
C MET A 135 10.51 15.57 1.61
N THR A 136 9.97 15.80 2.80
CA THR A 136 9.56 14.75 3.74
C THR A 136 8.07 14.82 4.06
N GLY A 137 7.45 13.68 4.41
CA GLY A 137 6.02 13.58 4.73
C GLY A 137 5.71 13.95 6.18
N SER A 138 4.48 14.36 6.43
CA SER A 138 3.88 14.38 7.76
C SER A 138 3.27 13.01 8.09
N LEU A 139 3.30 12.62 9.36
CA LEU A 139 2.63 11.40 9.84
C LEU A 139 1.12 11.62 10.06
N ASP A 140 0.64 12.86 9.95
CA ASP A 140 -0.77 13.24 10.02
C ASP A 140 -1.38 13.56 8.64
N GLU A 141 -0.57 13.52 7.56
CA GLU A 141 -0.97 13.92 6.22
C GLU A 141 -0.23 13.08 5.17
N ARG A 142 -0.93 12.14 4.54
CA ARG A 142 -0.30 11.11 3.68
C ARG A 142 0.03 11.56 2.27
N ASP A 143 -0.73 12.51 1.75
CA ASP A 143 -0.64 12.99 0.37
C ASP A 143 -0.01 14.38 0.26
N ALA A 144 0.77 14.77 1.28
CA ALA A 144 1.54 16.00 1.31
C ALA A 144 2.98 15.79 1.75
N LEU A 145 3.86 16.67 1.30
CA LEU A 145 5.29 16.73 1.64
C LEU A 145 5.69 18.16 1.94
N TYR A 146 6.61 18.30 2.87
CA TYR A 146 7.18 19.57 3.30
C TYR A 146 8.68 19.62 3.05
N GLY A 147 9.21 20.83 2.85
CA GLY A 147 10.60 21.01 2.46
C GLY A 147 11.62 20.48 3.46
N LEU A 148 12.51 19.59 2.98
CA LEU A 148 13.65 19.06 3.72
C LEU A 148 14.95 19.57 3.06
N VAL A 149 15.57 18.85 2.15
CA VAL A 149 16.71 19.34 1.37
C VAL A 149 16.30 20.52 0.48
N ALA A 150 15.13 20.44 -0.15
CA ALA A 150 14.53 21.59 -0.81
C ALA A 150 13.80 22.47 0.20
N LYS A 151 14.10 23.78 0.20
CA LYS A 151 13.36 24.74 1.01
C LYS A 151 12.04 25.18 0.38
N SER A 152 11.93 25.10 -0.94
CA SER A 152 10.75 25.43 -1.72
C SER A 152 10.74 24.70 -3.06
N VAL A 153 9.57 24.63 -3.67
CA VAL A 153 9.35 24.11 -5.01
C VAL A 153 8.45 25.07 -5.80
N TRP A 154 8.91 25.43 -6.99
CA TRP A 154 8.09 26.12 -7.97
C TRP A 154 7.43 25.08 -8.89
N VAL A 155 6.13 25.23 -9.14
CA VAL A 155 5.34 24.30 -9.94
C VAL A 155 4.73 25.04 -11.11
N SER A 156 4.98 24.57 -12.34
CA SER A 156 4.37 25.14 -13.56
C SER A 156 2.83 24.96 -13.56
N ARG A 157 2.14 25.81 -14.33
CA ARG A 157 0.67 25.80 -14.43
C ARG A 157 0.13 24.44 -14.90
N ASP A 158 0.81 23.80 -15.86
CA ASP A 158 0.46 22.46 -16.37
C ASP A 158 0.91 21.32 -15.45
N ARG A 159 1.55 21.66 -14.32
CA ARG A 159 2.10 20.72 -13.34
C ARG A 159 3.08 19.69 -13.95
N ARG A 160 3.73 20.03 -15.07
CA ARG A 160 4.75 19.16 -15.68
C ARG A 160 6.16 19.50 -15.24
N THR A 161 6.43 20.75 -14.85
CA THR A 161 7.76 21.21 -14.43
C THR A 161 7.76 21.57 -12.97
N TYR A 162 8.71 21.00 -12.25
CA TYR A 162 8.95 21.21 -10.83
C TYR A 162 10.38 21.70 -10.65
N ARG A 163 10.56 22.92 -10.14
CA ARG A 163 11.88 23.51 -9.85
C ARG A 163 12.06 23.59 -8.35
N PHE A 164 12.97 22.77 -7.82
CA PHE A 164 13.30 22.72 -6.39
C PHE A 164 14.49 23.63 -6.10
N ARG A 165 14.34 24.45 -5.07
CA ARG A 165 15.44 25.28 -4.54
C ARG A 165 15.98 24.64 -3.28
N LEU A 166 17.25 24.19 -3.34
CA LEU A 166 17.87 23.45 -2.25
C LEU A 166 18.38 24.39 -1.14
N ARG A 167 18.55 23.84 0.05
CA ARG A 167 19.19 24.51 1.18
C ARG A 167 20.70 24.39 1.03
N LYS A 168 21.41 25.50 1.17
CA LYS A 168 22.87 25.54 1.04
C LYS A 168 23.60 24.91 2.22
N GLU A 169 22.93 24.77 3.34
CA GLU A 169 23.39 24.09 4.56
C GLU A 169 23.30 22.56 4.48
N ALA A 170 22.60 22.00 3.48
CA ALA A 170 22.46 20.55 3.32
C ALA A 170 23.81 19.86 3.08
N ARG A 171 24.11 18.79 3.82
CA ARG A 171 25.41 18.10 3.80
C ARG A 171 25.25 16.61 3.94
N PHE A 172 26.21 15.87 3.41
CA PHE A 172 26.43 14.47 3.73
C PHE A 172 27.13 14.29 5.08
N HIS A 173 27.18 13.06 5.58
CA HIS A 173 27.78 12.74 6.91
C HIS A 173 29.29 13.00 6.98
N ASP A 174 29.97 13.07 5.85
CA ASP A 174 31.41 13.46 5.77
C ASP A 174 31.62 14.99 5.73
N GLY A 175 30.53 15.76 5.79
CA GLY A 175 30.57 17.22 5.73
C GLY A 175 30.56 17.79 4.31
N SER A 176 30.66 16.98 3.26
CA SER A 176 30.58 17.45 1.88
C SER A 176 29.19 18.04 1.57
N PRO A 177 29.09 19.08 0.72
CA PRO A 177 27.83 19.73 0.41
C PRO A 177 26.93 18.80 -0.42
N LEU A 178 25.62 18.82 -0.13
CA LEU A 178 24.60 18.16 -0.93
C LEU A 178 24.06 19.19 -1.94
N THR A 179 24.19 18.89 -3.23
CA THR A 179 23.89 19.81 -4.32
C THR A 179 22.87 19.27 -5.33
N ALA A 180 22.45 20.12 -6.25
CA ALA A 180 21.58 19.73 -7.36
C ALA A 180 22.18 18.62 -8.25
N LYS A 181 23.51 18.50 -8.33
CA LYS A 181 24.20 17.42 -9.07
C LYS A 181 23.93 16.06 -8.43
N ASP A 182 23.87 16.00 -7.09
CA ASP A 182 23.56 14.78 -6.35
C ASP A 182 22.12 14.35 -6.58
N VAL A 183 21.18 15.30 -6.66
CA VAL A 183 19.77 15.02 -6.99
C VAL A 183 19.64 14.48 -8.41
N VAL A 184 20.32 15.11 -9.40
CA VAL A 184 20.34 14.64 -10.79
C VAL A 184 20.93 13.24 -10.89
N PHE A 185 22.06 12.99 -10.22
CA PHE A 185 22.69 11.68 -10.14
C PHE A 185 21.72 10.64 -9.57
N SER A 186 21.09 10.94 -8.43
CA SER A 186 20.21 10.01 -7.70
C SER A 186 19.01 9.59 -8.54
N LEU A 187 18.26 10.56 -9.08
CA LEU A 187 17.06 10.25 -9.86
C LEU A 187 17.38 9.50 -11.15
N ASN A 188 18.46 9.87 -11.85
CA ASN A 188 18.88 9.16 -13.07
C ASN A 188 19.38 7.73 -12.76
N THR A 189 20.13 7.56 -11.66
CA THR A 189 20.61 6.25 -11.22
C THR A 189 19.45 5.35 -10.80
N LEU A 190 18.52 5.85 -9.97
CA LEU A 190 17.34 5.12 -9.55
C LEU A 190 16.45 4.75 -10.74
N LYS A 191 16.25 5.66 -11.68
CA LYS A 191 15.44 5.42 -12.89
C LYS A 191 16.04 4.34 -13.79
N THR A 192 17.35 4.24 -13.88
CA THR A 192 18.03 3.33 -14.81
C THR A 192 18.51 2.04 -14.17
N LYS A 193 19.03 2.11 -12.95
CA LYS A 193 19.73 1.04 -12.22
C LYS A 193 19.02 0.60 -10.93
N GLY A 194 18.02 1.37 -10.46
CA GLY A 194 17.28 1.07 -9.26
C GLY A 194 16.43 -0.19 -9.37
N HIS A 195 15.89 -0.62 -8.21
CA HIS A 195 14.95 -1.72 -8.16
C HIS A 195 13.79 -1.51 -9.16
N PRO A 196 13.26 -2.54 -9.82
CA PRO A 196 12.20 -2.41 -10.84
C PRO A 196 10.98 -1.59 -10.38
N THR A 197 10.56 -1.71 -9.13
CA THR A 197 9.47 -0.89 -8.57
C THR A 197 9.79 0.60 -8.62
N ILE A 198 11.00 1.00 -8.21
CA ILE A 198 11.45 2.40 -8.25
C ILE A 198 11.55 2.89 -9.70
N ARG A 199 12.03 2.06 -10.62
CA ARG A 199 12.10 2.42 -12.04
C ARG A 199 10.71 2.66 -12.64
N VAL A 200 9.70 1.89 -12.21
CA VAL A 200 8.30 2.10 -12.60
C VAL A 200 7.76 3.41 -12.04
N GLU A 201 8.05 3.73 -10.78
CA GLU A 201 7.67 5.01 -10.15
C GLU A 201 8.28 6.22 -10.87
N LEU A 202 9.52 6.09 -11.33
CA LEU A 202 10.26 7.17 -12.02
C LEU A 202 10.12 7.16 -13.55
N ARG A 203 9.31 6.27 -14.13
CA ARG A 203 9.15 6.15 -15.59
C ARG A 203 8.72 7.44 -16.27
N ASP A 204 7.85 8.22 -15.58
CA ASP A 204 7.29 9.46 -16.09
C ASP A 204 8.19 10.68 -15.90
N VAL A 205 9.39 10.53 -15.34
CA VAL A 205 10.43 11.56 -15.30
C VAL A 205 11.05 11.67 -16.68
N GLU A 206 10.81 12.75 -17.40
CA GLU A 206 11.39 12.99 -18.73
C GLU A 206 12.80 13.54 -18.61
N ASN A 207 13.00 14.54 -17.73
CA ASN A 207 14.28 15.22 -17.59
C ASN A 207 14.53 15.68 -16.16
N VAL A 208 15.81 15.68 -15.74
CA VAL A 208 16.30 16.22 -14.47
C VAL A 208 17.55 17.03 -14.75
N VAL A 209 17.53 18.33 -14.43
CA VAL A 209 18.63 19.26 -14.75
C VAL A 209 19.01 20.06 -13.51
N ALA A 210 20.31 20.12 -13.21
CA ALA A 210 20.88 21.07 -12.27
C ALA A 210 21.07 22.43 -12.97
N GLU A 211 20.23 23.41 -12.69
CA GLU A 211 20.35 24.77 -13.25
C GLU A 211 21.43 25.57 -12.54
N ALA A 212 21.62 25.29 -11.24
CA ALA A 212 22.69 25.83 -10.38
C ALA A 212 22.99 24.79 -9.29
N ASP A 213 23.99 25.01 -8.46
CA ASP A 213 24.33 24.09 -7.36
C ASP A 213 23.18 23.90 -6.35
N ASP A 214 22.30 24.91 -6.22
CA ASP A 214 21.14 24.89 -5.32
C ASP A 214 19.78 24.88 -6.06
N VAL A 215 19.74 24.61 -7.37
CA VAL A 215 18.49 24.60 -8.15
C VAL A 215 18.45 23.37 -9.06
N VAL A 216 17.44 22.53 -8.87
CA VAL A 216 17.17 21.38 -9.75
C VAL A 216 15.77 21.48 -10.35
N THR A 217 15.67 21.28 -11.65
CA THR A 217 14.41 21.27 -12.39
C THR A 217 14.12 19.87 -12.91
N ILE A 218 12.91 19.38 -12.62
CA ILE A 218 12.39 18.08 -13.00
C ILE A 218 11.20 18.27 -13.94
N THR A 219 11.26 17.64 -15.12
CA THR A 219 10.16 17.65 -16.10
C THR A 219 9.51 16.28 -16.17
N LEU A 220 8.19 16.24 -16.13
CA LEU A 220 7.39 15.03 -16.12
C LEU A 220 6.56 14.87 -17.40
N ALA A 221 6.29 13.63 -17.77
CA ALA A 221 5.41 13.27 -18.86
C ALA A 221 3.99 13.83 -18.66
N ALA A 222 3.30 14.12 -19.75
CA ALA A 222 1.91 14.58 -19.71
C ALA A 222 0.96 13.52 -19.13
N THR A 223 1.28 12.24 -19.33
CA THR A 223 0.49 11.07 -18.91
C THR A 223 0.78 10.61 -17.47
N ARG A 224 1.60 11.34 -16.72
CA ARG A 224 1.99 10.97 -15.35
C ARG A 224 0.80 10.79 -14.41
N SER A 225 0.98 9.95 -13.41
CA SER A 225 0.03 9.86 -12.30
C SER A 225 0.06 11.14 -11.45
N ARG A 226 -1.04 11.41 -10.75
CA ARG A 226 -1.19 12.53 -9.82
C ARG A 226 -0.15 12.51 -8.69
N GLU A 227 0.24 11.30 -8.25
CA GLU A 227 1.17 11.09 -7.14
C GLU A 227 2.65 11.15 -7.55
N THR A 228 2.95 11.07 -8.85
CA THR A 228 4.33 11.05 -9.37
C THR A 228 5.23 12.14 -8.78
N PRO A 229 4.80 13.42 -8.64
CA PRO A 229 5.64 14.47 -8.06
C PRO A 229 6.03 14.20 -6.61
N LEU A 230 5.11 13.66 -5.81
CA LEU A 230 5.37 13.32 -4.41
C LEU A 230 6.33 12.12 -4.31
N MET A 231 6.14 11.10 -5.16
CA MET A 231 7.00 9.92 -5.19
C MET A 231 8.44 10.31 -5.52
N ILE A 232 8.63 11.21 -6.49
CA ILE A 232 9.96 11.72 -6.87
C ILE A 232 10.60 12.52 -5.74
N ALA A 233 9.85 13.43 -5.11
CA ALA A 233 10.36 14.29 -4.05
C ALA A 233 10.74 13.53 -2.77
N ARG A 234 10.28 12.29 -2.60
CA ARG A 234 10.64 11.37 -1.49
C ARG A 234 11.83 10.48 -1.79
N GLN A 235 12.32 10.43 -3.04
CA GLN A 235 13.45 9.57 -3.37
C GLN A 235 14.71 9.98 -2.59
N PRO A 236 15.53 9.01 -2.16
CA PRO A 236 16.76 9.30 -1.44
C PRO A 236 17.74 10.05 -2.34
N ILE A 237 18.52 10.95 -1.74
CA ILE A 237 19.59 11.67 -2.42
C ILE A 237 20.93 11.02 -2.06
N PHE A 238 21.62 10.54 -3.08
CA PHE A 238 22.93 9.88 -2.99
C PHE A 238 24.04 10.85 -3.39
N SER A 239 25.23 10.73 -2.77
CA SER A 239 26.41 11.48 -3.15
C SER A 239 26.96 10.99 -4.48
N ALA A 240 26.94 11.84 -5.52
CA ALA A 240 27.53 11.54 -6.80
C ALA A 240 29.05 11.29 -6.70
N ALA A 241 29.73 12.00 -5.81
CA ALA A 241 31.16 11.86 -5.56
C ALA A 241 31.49 10.50 -4.91
N TYR A 242 30.69 10.07 -3.93
CA TYR A 242 30.85 8.76 -3.30
C TYR A 242 30.67 7.62 -4.31
N TYR A 243 29.59 7.65 -5.08
CA TYR A 243 29.29 6.60 -6.07
C TYR A 243 30.13 6.67 -7.36
N ALA A 244 30.97 7.68 -7.53
CA ALA A 244 31.99 7.66 -8.58
C ALA A 244 33.04 6.55 -8.35
N ASN A 245 33.26 6.16 -7.08
CA ASN A 245 34.24 5.12 -6.69
C ASN A 245 33.58 3.86 -6.11
N HIS A 246 32.24 3.83 -5.96
CA HIS A 246 31.49 2.72 -5.41
C HIS A 246 30.36 2.36 -6.37
N PRO A 247 30.41 1.19 -7.05
CA PRO A 247 29.38 0.83 -8.02
C PRO A 247 27.98 0.72 -7.36
N PHE A 248 27.00 1.48 -7.86
CA PHE A 248 25.65 1.54 -7.27
C PHE A 248 24.91 0.21 -7.28
N GLU A 249 25.15 -0.62 -8.30
CA GLU A 249 24.41 -1.89 -8.51
C GLU A 249 24.94 -3.05 -7.67
N GLU A 250 25.98 -2.84 -6.89
CA GLU A 250 26.58 -3.89 -6.07
C GLU A 250 25.81 -4.09 -4.75
N SER A 251 25.67 -5.35 -4.38
CA SER A 251 25.28 -5.75 -3.03
C SER A 251 26.52 -5.69 -2.15
N THR A 252 26.52 -4.79 -1.18
CA THR A 252 27.68 -4.58 -0.29
C THR A 252 27.23 -4.50 1.16
N LEU A 253 28.14 -4.82 2.06
CA LEU A 253 28.04 -4.55 3.50
C LEU A 253 28.83 -3.29 3.91
N ASP A 254 29.44 -2.57 2.96
CA ASP A 254 30.06 -1.28 3.25
C ASP A 254 28.97 -0.23 3.50
N PRO A 255 29.02 0.48 4.66
CA PRO A 255 28.05 1.50 4.98
C PRO A 255 28.07 2.64 3.95
N PRO A 256 26.94 2.91 3.26
CA PRO A 256 26.89 3.97 2.28
C PRO A 256 26.92 5.36 2.96
N LEU A 257 27.49 6.35 2.27
CA LEU A 257 27.50 7.74 2.71
C LEU A 257 26.08 8.32 2.67
N GLY A 258 25.53 8.62 3.83
CA GLY A 258 24.20 9.22 3.99
C GLY A 258 24.24 10.71 4.30
N SER A 259 23.07 11.30 4.55
CA SER A 259 22.88 12.74 4.80
C SER A 259 21.91 13.03 5.93
N SER A 260 21.15 12.02 6.39
CA SER A 260 20.03 12.17 7.32
C SER A 260 20.44 12.19 8.80
N ALA A 261 19.45 12.25 9.70
CA ALA A 261 19.66 12.29 11.15
C ALA A 261 20.31 11.03 11.73
N TYR A 262 20.37 9.93 10.97
CA TYR A 262 21.01 8.68 11.37
C TYR A 262 22.02 8.22 10.33
N LYS A 263 23.07 7.52 10.79
CA LYS A 263 24.03 6.80 9.96
C LYS A 263 24.11 5.34 10.39
N VAL A 264 24.61 4.46 9.54
CA VAL A 264 24.85 3.06 9.90
C VAL A 264 25.86 3.01 11.05
N GLY A 265 25.48 2.32 12.13
CA GLY A 265 26.32 2.02 13.28
C GLY A 265 26.88 0.60 13.23
N ARG A 266 26.89 -0.09 14.36
CA ARG A 266 27.34 -1.48 14.42
C ARG A 266 26.31 -2.42 13.81
N PHE A 267 26.77 -3.47 13.17
CA PHE A 267 25.92 -4.54 12.68
C PHE A 267 26.66 -5.88 12.66
N GLU A 268 25.87 -6.94 12.70
CA GLU A 268 26.34 -8.30 12.42
C GLU A 268 25.38 -8.91 11.41
N GLN A 269 25.91 -9.30 10.26
CA GLN A 269 25.12 -9.79 9.14
C GLN A 269 24.14 -10.87 9.58
N GLY A 270 22.85 -10.67 9.27
CA GLY A 270 21.77 -11.61 9.58
C GLY A 270 21.36 -11.67 11.05
N ARG A 271 22.00 -10.92 11.95
CA ARG A 271 21.67 -10.89 13.38
C ARG A 271 21.09 -9.56 13.84
N TYR A 272 21.78 -8.46 13.60
CA TYR A 272 21.29 -7.14 13.96
C TYR A 272 21.95 -6.04 13.13
N ILE A 273 21.29 -4.89 13.08
CA ILE A 273 21.84 -3.63 12.57
C ILE A 273 21.43 -2.50 13.50
N THR A 274 22.36 -1.56 13.74
CA THR A 274 22.10 -0.33 14.46
C THR A 274 22.28 0.88 13.58
N PHE A 275 21.54 1.94 13.91
CA PHE A 275 21.70 3.27 13.31
C PHE A 275 21.99 4.25 14.44
N GLU A 276 23.08 5.02 14.30
CA GLU A 276 23.55 5.99 15.29
C GLU A 276 23.10 7.39 14.90
N ARG A 277 22.59 8.15 15.86
CA ARG A 277 22.15 9.53 15.62
C ARG A 277 23.34 10.44 15.33
N VAL A 278 23.24 11.24 14.28
CA VAL A 278 24.20 12.28 13.92
C VAL A 278 23.91 13.54 14.75
N LYS A 279 24.74 13.84 15.73
CA LYS A 279 24.50 14.91 16.70
C LYS A 279 24.51 16.31 16.09
N ASP A 280 25.31 16.50 15.08
CA ASP A 280 25.48 17.74 14.28
C ASP A 280 24.74 17.70 12.94
N TYR A 281 23.70 16.87 12.84
CA TYR A 281 22.88 16.79 11.64
C TYR A 281 22.44 18.19 11.18
N TRP A 282 22.71 18.52 9.92
CA TRP A 282 22.49 19.82 9.33
C TRP A 282 21.02 20.30 9.42
N GLY A 283 20.09 19.37 9.32
CA GLY A 283 18.64 19.64 9.27
C GLY A 283 17.91 19.52 10.61
N LYS A 284 18.61 19.36 11.75
CA LYS A 284 18.01 19.08 13.06
C LYS A 284 16.99 20.12 13.55
N ASP A 285 17.20 21.39 13.18
CA ASP A 285 16.37 22.52 13.61
C ASP A 285 15.30 22.90 12.59
N LEU A 286 15.17 22.16 11.49
CA LEU A 286 14.11 22.37 10.50
C LEU A 286 12.75 21.99 11.09
N PRO A 287 11.67 22.74 10.79
CA PRO A 287 10.33 22.47 11.31
C PRO A 287 9.87 21.01 11.12
N VAL A 288 10.28 20.37 10.03
CA VAL A 288 9.96 18.97 9.73
C VAL A 288 10.72 17.96 10.60
N ASN A 289 11.76 18.38 11.30
CA ASN A 289 12.62 17.49 12.11
C ASN A 289 12.59 17.80 13.61
N VAL A 290 12.07 18.98 14.01
CA VAL A 290 11.93 19.34 15.43
C VAL A 290 11.09 18.29 16.17
N GLY A 291 11.58 17.81 17.32
CA GLY A 291 10.92 16.80 18.13
C GLY A 291 11.00 15.37 17.58
N GLN A 292 11.77 15.14 16.52
CA GLN A 292 12.01 13.82 15.92
C GLN A 292 13.47 13.36 16.08
N ALA A 293 13.80 12.11 15.69
CA ALA A 293 15.12 11.50 15.86
C ALA A 293 15.63 11.62 17.32
N ASN A 294 14.83 11.15 18.28
CA ASN A 294 15.09 11.32 19.70
C ASN A 294 16.06 10.30 20.28
N PHE A 295 16.19 9.12 19.68
CA PHE A 295 17.07 8.06 20.17
C PHE A 295 18.50 8.24 19.65
N ASP A 296 19.50 7.96 20.51
CA ASP A 296 20.89 7.90 20.07
C ASP A 296 21.16 6.69 19.18
N VAL A 297 20.44 5.60 19.45
CA VAL A 297 20.59 4.35 18.69
C VAL A 297 19.20 3.81 18.33
N VAL A 298 19.03 3.46 17.06
CA VAL A 298 17.91 2.65 16.56
C VAL A 298 18.46 1.28 16.18
N ARG A 299 17.91 0.19 16.73
CA ARG A 299 18.38 -1.17 16.54
C ARG A 299 17.30 -2.07 15.94
N PHE A 300 17.67 -2.94 15.03
CA PHE A 300 16.83 -4.02 14.51
C PHE A 300 17.53 -5.35 14.72
N ASP A 301 16.87 -6.23 15.49
CA ASP A 301 17.33 -7.59 15.74
C ASP A 301 16.58 -8.57 14.85
N TYR A 302 17.31 -9.49 14.21
CA TYR A 302 16.75 -10.44 13.25
C TYR A 302 16.47 -11.78 13.90
N PHE A 303 15.28 -12.31 13.66
CA PHE A 303 14.81 -13.59 14.16
C PHE A 303 14.32 -14.48 13.01
N ALA A 304 14.42 -15.80 13.18
CA ALA A 304 13.94 -16.75 12.21
C ALA A 304 12.41 -16.71 12.09
N ASP A 305 11.72 -16.57 13.23
CA ASP A 305 10.26 -16.59 13.30
C ASP A 305 9.71 -15.72 14.47
N ARG A 306 8.40 -15.52 14.46
CA ARG A 306 7.70 -14.70 15.46
C ARG A 306 7.71 -15.27 16.86
N PRO A 307 7.52 -16.59 17.11
CA PRO A 307 7.61 -17.15 18.44
C PRO A 307 8.95 -16.88 19.12
N VAL A 308 10.07 -17.05 18.41
CA VAL A 308 11.42 -16.78 18.93
C VAL A 308 11.61 -15.31 19.26
N ALA A 309 11.15 -14.40 18.38
CA ALA A 309 11.19 -12.96 18.62
C ALA A 309 10.36 -12.57 19.86
N PHE A 310 9.19 -13.17 20.04
CA PHE A 310 8.34 -12.88 21.20
C PHE A 310 8.99 -13.32 22.52
N GLU A 311 9.67 -14.50 22.55
CA GLU A 311 10.43 -14.92 23.73
C GLU A 311 11.61 -13.98 24.02
N ALA A 312 12.30 -13.50 22.98
CA ALA A 312 13.37 -12.52 23.13
C ALA A 312 12.83 -11.17 23.67
N PHE A 313 11.65 -10.69 23.20
CA PHE A 313 10.99 -9.52 23.75
C PHE A 313 10.66 -9.69 25.25
N LYS A 314 10.12 -10.85 25.65
CA LYS A 314 9.78 -11.15 27.06
C LYS A 314 11.00 -11.12 27.95
N SER A 315 12.17 -11.51 27.45
CA SER A 315 13.44 -11.47 28.19
C SER A 315 14.09 -10.08 28.23
N GLY A 316 13.56 -9.10 27.49
CA GLY A 316 14.10 -7.73 27.43
C GLY A 316 15.20 -7.52 26.40
N ALA A 317 15.39 -8.44 25.45
CA ALA A 317 16.41 -8.31 24.42
C ALA A 317 16.20 -7.06 23.54
N PHE A 318 14.97 -6.65 23.35
CA PHE A 318 14.60 -5.38 22.70
C PHE A 318 13.33 -4.82 23.34
N PRO A 319 13.14 -3.47 23.34
CA PRO A 319 12.11 -2.86 24.18
C PRO A 319 10.72 -2.72 23.54
N VAL A 320 10.53 -2.93 22.23
CA VAL A 320 9.25 -2.72 21.54
C VAL A 320 8.91 -3.89 20.66
N HIS A 321 7.70 -4.41 20.80
CA HIS A 321 7.13 -5.50 19.99
C HIS A 321 5.76 -5.08 19.44
N GLU A 322 5.57 -5.21 18.13
CA GLU A 322 4.24 -5.07 17.51
C GLU A 322 3.64 -6.46 17.28
N GLU A 323 2.54 -6.78 17.97
CA GLU A 323 1.87 -8.06 17.84
C GLU A 323 0.88 -8.08 16.67
N PHE A 324 0.93 -9.16 15.89
CA PHE A 324 0.05 -9.38 14.73
C PHE A 324 -0.86 -10.61 14.90
N THR A 325 -0.68 -11.37 15.97
CA THR A 325 -1.41 -12.61 16.23
C THR A 325 -2.44 -12.41 17.32
N ALA A 326 -3.72 -12.45 16.98
CA ALA A 326 -4.81 -12.25 17.94
C ALA A 326 -4.74 -13.21 19.14
N ALA A 327 -4.37 -14.48 18.93
CA ALA A 327 -4.20 -15.44 20.00
C ALA A 327 -3.12 -15.01 21.00
N ASN A 328 -1.96 -14.58 20.52
CA ASN A 328 -0.89 -14.10 21.40
C ASN A 328 -1.33 -12.84 22.15
N TRP A 329 -1.94 -11.86 21.43
CA TRP A 329 -2.44 -10.65 22.07
C TRP A 329 -3.44 -10.93 23.19
N ALA A 330 -4.31 -11.92 22.99
CA ALA A 330 -5.33 -12.28 23.96
C ALA A 330 -4.81 -13.12 25.13
N THR A 331 -3.82 -14.01 24.91
CA THR A 331 -3.52 -15.08 25.87
C THR A 331 -2.05 -15.19 26.30
N ALA A 332 -1.09 -14.59 25.58
CA ALA A 332 0.33 -14.83 25.82
C ALA A 332 1.02 -13.78 26.70
N TYR A 333 0.33 -12.72 27.07
CA TYR A 333 0.85 -11.64 27.92
C TYR A 333 0.60 -11.94 29.42
N ASP A 334 1.10 -13.09 29.87
CA ASP A 334 1.06 -13.51 31.28
C ASP A 334 2.45 -13.97 31.71
N PHE A 335 3.48 -13.11 31.56
CA PHE A 335 4.85 -13.36 31.97
C PHE A 335 5.28 -12.39 33.10
N PRO A 336 6.37 -12.69 33.85
CA PRO A 336 6.74 -11.92 35.03
C PRO A 336 6.84 -10.41 34.81
N ALA A 337 7.57 -9.97 33.77
CA ALA A 337 7.75 -8.54 33.51
C ALA A 337 6.42 -7.80 33.20
N PHE A 338 5.46 -8.48 32.58
CA PHE A 338 4.14 -7.91 32.33
C PHE A 338 3.31 -7.82 33.63
N ARG A 339 3.28 -8.90 34.44
CA ARG A 339 2.58 -8.92 35.74
C ARG A 339 3.14 -7.89 36.74
N GLU A 340 4.44 -7.65 36.68
CA GLU A 340 5.14 -6.66 37.51
C GLU A 340 4.97 -5.22 36.98
N GLY A 341 4.29 -5.04 35.85
CA GLY A 341 4.03 -3.72 35.25
C GLY A 341 5.23 -3.11 34.54
N ARG A 342 6.35 -3.85 34.36
CA ARG A 342 7.55 -3.42 33.62
C ARG A 342 7.33 -3.39 32.10
N VAL A 343 6.41 -4.20 31.62
CA VAL A 343 5.95 -4.22 30.22
C VAL A 343 4.53 -3.67 30.16
N LYS A 344 4.27 -2.78 29.24
CA LYS A 344 2.95 -2.22 28.92
C LYS A 344 2.43 -2.83 27.63
N ARG A 345 1.11 -2.93 27.51
CA ARG A 345 0.41 -3.39 26.31
C ARG A 345 -0.65 -2.35 25.96
N GLU A 346 -0.62 -1.86 24.74
CA GLU A 346 -1.46 -0.75 24.29
C GLU A 346 -2.03 -0.99 22.91
N GLU A 347 -3.24 -0.50 22.71
CA GLU A 347 -3.90 -0.45 21.41
C GLU A 347 -3.88 1.00 20.91
N ILE A 348 -3.03 1.27 19.92
CA ILE A 348 -2.91 2.58 19.31
C ILE A 348 -3.76 2.60 18.04
N PRO A 349 -4.72 3.52 17.88
CA PRO A 349 -5.56 3.59 16.69
C PRO A 349 -4.73 3.65 15.40
N ASP A 350 -5.14 2.87 14.39
CA ASP A 350 -4.59 2.90 13.05
C ASP A 350 -5.61 3.58 12.11
N GLU A 351 -5.32 4.81 11.70
CA GLU A 351 -6.17 5.58 10.77
C GLU A 351 -5.76 5.39 9.29
N ASN A 352 -4.84 4.47 9.00
CA ASN A 352 -4.54 4.11 7.63
C ASN A 352 -5.74 3.44 6.95
N ILE A 353 -5.86 3.61 5.65
CA ILE A 353 -6.83 2.84 4.86
C ILE A 353 -6.55 1.37 5.08
N SER A 354 -7.54 0.62 5.59
CA SER A 354 -7.32 -0.78 6.00
C SER A 354 -7.14 -1.72 4.80
N GLY A 355 -7.51 -1.25 3.62
CA GLY A 355 -7.60 -2.06 2.43
C GLY A 355 -8.80 -3.02 2.44
N ILE A 356 -8.86 -3.87 1.45
CA ILE A 356 -9.88 -4.90 1.29
C ILE A 356 -9.23 -6.28 1.31
N GLN A 357 -9.74 -7.15 2.16
CA GLN A 357 -9.39 -8.56 2.20
C GLN A 357 -10.68 -9.39 2.23
N GLY A 358 -10.76 -10.43 1.40
CA GLY A 358 -11.94 -11.27 1.33
C GLY A 358 -11.80 -12.41 0.34
N TRP A 359 -12.86 -13.22 0.25
CA TRP A 359 -13.02 -14.16 -0.86
C TRP A 359 -13.67 -13.42 -2.02
N PHE A 360 -12.95 -13.30 -3.13
CA PHE A 360 -13.41 -12.64 -4.35
C PHE A 360 -14.02 -13.64 -5.30
N PHE A 361 -15.20 -13.32 -5.86
CA PHE A 361 -15.86 -14.11 -6.90
C PHE A 361 -15.23 -13.85 -8.25
N ASN A 362 -15.08 -14.91 -9.06
CA ASN A 362 -14.80 -14.77 -10.48
C ASN A 362 -16.10 -14.65 -11.28
N LEU A 363 -16.52 -13.45 -11.60
CA LEU A 363 -17.77 -13.17 -12.33
C LEU A 363 -17.77 -13.68 -13.78
N ARG A 364 -16.63 -14.17 -14.28
CA ARG A 364 -16.55 -14.87 -15.57
C ARG A 364 -17.19 -16.25 -15.50
N ARG A 365 -17.31 -16.81 -14.28
CA ARG A 365 -17.96 -18.08 -14.03
C ARG A 365 -19.49 -17.94 -14.06
N PRO A 366 -20.22 -18.78 -14.82
CA PRO A 366 -21.68 -18.67 -15.00
C PRO A 366 -22.47 -18.63 -13.68
N GLN A 367 -22.08 -19.44 -12.71
CA GLN A 367 -22.74 -19.57 -11.41
C GLN A 367 -22.72 -18.29 -10.58
N PHE A 368 -21.81 -17.35 -10.88
CA PHE A 368 -21.71 -16.08 -10.14
C PHE A 368 -22.25 -14.86 -10.89
N LYS A 369 -22.94 -15.04 -12.01
CA LYS A 369 -23.49 -13.88 -12.75
C LYS A 369 -24.59 -13.16 -12.00
N ASP A 370 -25.46 -13.89 -11.31
CA ASP A 370 -26.56 -13.30 -10.54
C ASP A 370 -26.07 -12.78 -9.19
N PRO A 371 -26.25 -11.48 -8.88
CA PRO A 371 -25.84 -10.91 -7.59
C PRO A 371 -26.55 -11.54 -6.39
N ARG A 372 -27.75 -12.08 -6.54
CA ARG A 372 -28.50 -12.76 -5.49
C ARG A 372 -27.80 -14.05 -5.05
N VAL A 373 -27.21 -14.78 -5.98
CA VAL A 373 -26.39 -15.98 -5.70
C VAL A 373 -25.16 -15.58 -4.87
N ARG A 374 -24.47 -14.49 -5.26
CA ARG A 374 -23.30 -14.00 -4.53
C ARG A 374 -23.65 -13.50 -3.13
N GLU A 375 -24.79 -12.80 -2.97
CA GLU A 375 -25.30 -12.36 -1.68
C GLU A 375 -25.64 -13.57 -0.77
N ALA A 376 -26.32 -14.58 -1.33
CA ALA A 376 -26.66 -15.80 -0.62
C ALA A 376 -25.41 -16.53 -0.11
N ILE A 377 -24.39 -16.68 -0.97
CA ILE A 377 -23.10 -17.25 -0.57
C ILE A 377 -22.49 -16.44 0.56
N GLY A 378 -22.44 -15.11 0.43
CA GLY A 378 -21.88 -14.22 1.45
C GLY A 378 -22.59 -14.28 2.82
N ALA A 379 -23.90 -14.55 2.82
CA ALA A 379 -24.70 -14.72 4.04
C ALA A 379 -24.37 -16.01 4.81
N CYS A 380 -23.72 -16.99 4.18
CA CYS A 380 -23.26 -18.21 4.84
C CYS A 380 -21.99 -18.02 5.67
N PHE A 381 -21.28 -16.89 5.52
CA PHE A 381 -20.08 -16.60 6.30
C PHE A 381 -20.45 -15.94 7.63
N ASP A 382 -20.39 -16.69 8.73
CA ASP A 382 -20.60 -16.17 10.07
C ASP A 382 -19.33 -15.50 10.61
N PHE A 383 -19.22 -14.18 10.37
CA PHE A 383 -18.08 -13.39 10.86
C PHE A 383 -18.08 -13.28 12.38
N VAL A 384 -19.25 -13.12 13.04
CA VAL A 384 -19.33 -12.94 14.50
C VAL A 384 -18.81 -14.16 15.22
N TRP A 385 -19.22 -15.35 14.78
CA TRP A 385 -18.71 -16.61 15.32
C TRP A 385 -17.20 -16.75 15.07
N THR A 386 -16.76 -16.48 13.83
CA THR A 386 -15.35 -16.56 13.42
C THR A 386 -14.48 -15.61 14.26
N ASN A 387 -14.91 -14.35 14.43
CA ASN A 387 -14.18 -13.36 15.20
C ASN A 387 -14.10 -13.76 16.68
N ARG A 388 -15.20 -14.20 17.27
CA ARG A 388 -15.25 -14.61 18.68
C ARG A 388 -14.40 -15.85 18.95
N ASN A 389 -14.55 -16.90 18.14
CA ASN A 389 -13.99 -18.21 18.43
C ASN A 389 -12.58 -18.46 17.87
N LEU A 390 -12.23 -17.80 16.75
CA LEU A 390 -10.93 -18.00 16.10
C LEU A 390 -10.00 -16.81 16.24
N MET A 391 -10.54 -15.61 16.57
CA MET A 391 -9.79 -14.35 16.56
C MET A 391 -9.99 -13.52 17.84
N TYR A 392 -10.55 -14.10 18.90
CA TYR A 392 -10.69 -13.49 20.24
C TYR A 392 -11.43 -12.15 20.24
N GLY A 393 -12.34 -11.91 19.30
CA GLY A 393 -13.08 -10.66 19.17
C GLY A 393 -12.26 -9.46 18.70
N SER A 394 -11.03 -9.68 18.20
CA SER A 394 -10.02 -8.63 18.03
C SER A 394 -10.11 -7.86 16.72
N TYR A 395 -11.00 -8.23 15.81
CA TYR A 395 -11.10 -7.64 14.48
C TYR A 395 -12.46 -7.00 14.22
N THR A 396 -12.47 -6.04 13.30
CA THR A 396 -13.69 -5.42 12.78
C THR A 396 -13.97 -5.95 11.37
N ARG A 397 -15.23 -6.26 11.06
CA ARG A 397 -15.63 -6.72 9.72
C ARG A 397 -15.45 -5.58 8.71
N THR A 398 -14.74 -5.85 7.62
CA THR A 398 -14.64 -4.93 6.49
C THR A 398 -16.01 -4.83 5.80
N GLN A 399 -16.41 -3.62 5.39
CA GLN A 399 -17.68 -3.34 4.76
C GLN A 399 -17.54 -2.61 3.42
N SER A 400 -16.40 -1.99 3.17
CA SER A 400 -16.17 -1.06 2.07
C SER A 400 -14.86 -1.36 1.35
N PHE A 401 -14.78 -0.99 0.10
CA PHE A 401 -13.52 -1.00 -0.68
C PHE A 401 -12.56 0.10 -0.25
N PHE A 402 -13.07 1.10 0.48
CA PHE A 402 -12.31 2.21 1.06
C PHE A 402 -12.43 2.22 2.59
N GLU A 403 -12.40 1.04 3.21
CA GLU A 403 -12.56 0.88 4.64
C GLU A 403 -11.54 1.70 5.43
N ASN A 404 -11.98 2.25 6.57
CA ASN A 404 -11.20 3.12 7.44
C ASN A 404 -10.72 4.40 6.76
N SER A 405 -11.53 4.96 5.85
CA SER A 405 -11.23 6.24 5.18
C SER A 405 -12.47 7.11 4.99
N GLU A 406 -12.24 8.37 4.65
CA GLU A 406 -13.29 9.32 4.27
C GLU A 406 -13.98 8.99 2.94
N MET A 407 -13.37 8.10 2.13
CA MET A 407 -13.93 7.62 0.86
C MET A 407 -14.91 6.47 1.03
N LYS A 408 -15.06 5.93 2.26
CA LYS A 408 -16.09 4.92 2.56
C LYS A 408 -17.48 5.54 2.45
N ALA A 409 -18.34 4.97 1.62
CA ALA A 409 -19.74 5.36 1.53
C ALA A 409 -20.51 5.04 2.81
N LYS A 410 -21.30 6.00 3.31
CA LYS A 410 -22.12 5.90 4.53
C LYS A 410 -23.45 6.63 4.30
N GLY A 411 -24.51 6.16 4.96
CA GLY A 411 -25.84 6.80 4.87
C GLY A 411 -26.36 6.89 3.44
N LEU A 412 -27.27 7.82 3.18
CA LEU A 412 -27.78 8.10 1.85
C LEU A 412 -26.76 8.87 0.99
N PRO A 413 -26.76 8.69 -0.34
CA PRO A 413 -25.91 9.49 -1.22
C PRO A 413 -26.30 10.97 -1.16
N ASP A 414 -25.30 11.83 -1.07
CA ASP A 414 -25.48 13.28 -1.15
C ASP A 414 -25.76 13.75 -2.60
N GLU A 415 -25.97 15.03 -2.80
CA GLU A 415 -26.30 15.57 -4.12
C GLU A 415 -25.14 15.44 -5.13
N GLN A 416 -23.88 15.47 -4.66
CA GLN A 416 -22.71 15.28 -5.53
C GLN A 416 -22.60 13.80 -5.95
N GLU A 417 -22.79 12.87 -5.02
CA GLU A 417 -22.84 11.43 -5.33
C GLU A 417 -24.01 11.12 -6.29
N LYS A 418 -25.21 11.68 -6.08
CA LYS A 418 -26.38 11.51 -6.97
C LYS A 418 -26.09 12.00 -8.38
N ALA A 419 -25.47 13.18 -8.53
CA ALA A 419 -25.11 13.73 -9.83
C ALA A 419 -24.12 12.81 -10.59
N LEU A 420 -23.26 12.08 -9.89
CA LEU A 420 -22.35 11.11 -10.49
C LEU A 420 -23.09 9.89 -11.05
N PHE A 421 -24.24 9.53 -10.50
CA PHE A 421 -25.05 8.38 -10.94
C PHE A 421 -25.95 8.70 -12.14
N GLU A 422 -26.32 9.97 -12.36
CA GLU A 422 -27.27 10.35 -13.39
C GLU A 422 -26.97 9.76 -14.79
N PRO A 423 -25.72 9.75 -15.29
CA PRO A 423 -25.43 9.16 -16.61
C PRO A 423 -25.67 7.65 -16.69
N PHE A 424 -25.84 6.99 -15.54
CA PHE A 424 -25.95 5.53 -15.42
C PHE A 424 -27.24 5.09 -14.73
N ARG A 425 -28.17 6.03 -14.47
CA ARG A 425 -29.35 5.80 -13.62
C ARG A 425 -30.15 4.56 -14.01
N ASP A 426 -30.41 4.35 -15.29
CA ASP A 426 -31.18 3.20 -15.79
C ASP A 426 -30.44 1.85 -15.71
N LYS A 427 -29.14 1.87 -15.45
CA LYS A 427 -28.27 0.69 -15.38
C LYS A 427 -27.90 0.33 -13.95
N LEU A 428 -28.11 1.25 -13.02
CA LEU A 428 -27.76 1.06 -11.62
C LEU A 428 -28.92 0.40 -10.85
N PRO A 429 -28.65 -0.58 -9.98
CA PRO A 429 -29.68 -1.11 -9.10
C PRO A 429 -30.18 -0.03 -8.13
N ALA A 430 -31.46 -0.06 -7.79
CA ALA A 430 -32.11 0.93 -6.92
C ALA A 430 -31.39 1.12 -5.57
N GLU A 431 -30.78 0.08 -5.05
CA GLU A 431 -30.05 0.11 -3.77
C GLU A 431 -28.83 1.07 -3.78
N VAL A 432 -28.26 1.41 -4.94
CA VAL A 432 -27.14 2.39 -5.04
C VAL A 432 -27.58 3.77 -4.56
N PHE A 433 -28.87 4.10 -4.71
CA PHE A 433 -29.48 5.36 -4.27
C PHE A 433 -29.94 5.34 -2.81
N GLY A 434 -29.80 4.21 -2.12
CA GLY A 434 -30.08 4.02 -0.71
C GLY A 434 -28.82 3.99 0.16
N GLU A 435 -28.95 3.40 1.34
CA GLU A 435 -27.78 3.06 2.15
C GLU A 435 -26.92 2.01 1.43
N PRO A 436 -25.58 2.12 1.51
CA PRO A 436 -24.72 1.19 0.81
C PRO A 436 -24.81 -0.20 1.46
N PHE A 437 -24.78 -1.24 0.64
CA PHE A 437 -24.85 -2.61 1.15
C PHE A 437 -23.79 -2.87 2.22
N VAL A 438 -24.20 -3.47 3.33
CA VAL A 438 -23.34 -4.03 4.38
C VAL A 438 -23.66 -5.52 4.53
N PRO A 439 -22.64 -6.38 4.67
CA PRO A 439 -22.86 -7.76 5.00
C PRO A 439 -23.68 -7.87 6.31
N PRO A 440 -24.73 -8.71 6.34
CA PRO A 440 -25.57 -8.81 7.52
C PRO A 440 -24.78 -9.28 8.74
N LEU A 441 -25.17 -8.79 9.91
CA LEU A 441 -24.62 -9.24 11.17
C LEU A 441 -25.29 -10.58 11.54
N SER A 442 -24.48 -11.59 11.82
CA SER A 442 -24.96 -12.89 12.28
C SER A 442 -25.20 -12.92 13.79
N ASP A 443 -25.95 -13.90 14.27
CA ASP A 443 -26.17 -14.16 15.69
C ASP A 443 -24.93 -14.72 16.42
N GLY A 444 -23.91 -15.10 15.67
CA GLY A 444 -22.65 -15.66 16.16
C GLY A 444 -22.76 -17.10 16.67
N SER A 445 -23.78 -17.83 16.23
CA SER A 445 -23.95 -19.25 16.55
C SER A 445 -23.04 -20.18 15.72
N GLY A 446 -22.48 -19.66 14.62
CA GLY A 446 -21.76 -20.42 13.61
C GLY A 446 -22.67 -20.97 12.49
N GLN A 447 -23.97 -21.01 12.73
CA GLN A 447 -25.01 -21.50 11.82
C GLN A 447 -26.30 -20.67 11.99
N ASP A 448 -26.22 -19.37 11.71
CA ASP A 448 -27.37 -18.46 11.84
C ASP A 448 -28.50 -18.87 10.91
N ARG A 449 -29.58 -19.43 11.50
CA ARG A 449 -30.73 -19.93 10.76
C ARG A 449 -31.48 -18.87 9.99
N THR A 450 -31.50 -17.64 10.49
CA THR A 450 -32.13 -16.49 9.80
C THR A 450 -31.40 -16.12 8.56
N LEU A 451 -30.07 -16.04 8.63
CA LEU A 451 -29.22 -15.76 7.46
C LEU A 451 -29.23 -16.91 6.47
N LEU A 452 -29.17 -18.16 6.93
CA LEU A 452 -29.29 -19.34 6.04
C LEU A 452 -30.65 -19.40 5.34
N LYS A 453 -31.75 -19.06 6.05
CA LYS A 453 -33.07 -18.95 5.41
C LYS A 453 -33.09 -17.84 4.34
N ARG A 454 -32.57 -16.64 4.66
CA ARG A 454 -32.44 -15.55 3.69
C ARG A 454 -31.62 -15.96 2.48
N ALA A 455 -30.48 -16.65 2.68
CA ALA A 455 -29.67 -17.17 1.60
C ALA A 455 -30.43 -18.14 0.70
N ASN A 456 -31.20 -19.07 1.30
CA ASN A 456 -32.05 -19.99 0.55
C ASN A 456 -33.13 -19.25 -0.25
N ASP A 457 -33.79 -18.24 0.34
CA ASP A 457 -34.79 -17.41 -0.33
C ASP A 457 -34.19 -16.66 -1.55
N LEU A 458 -32.98 -16.11 -1.44
CA LEU A 458 -32.26 -15.48 -2.54
C LEU A 458 -31.91 -16.46 -3.64
N LEU A 459 -31.46 -17.66 -3.32
CA LEU A 459 -31.17 -18.72 -4.29
C LEU A 459 -32.43 -19.16 -5.04
N ASN A 460 -33.55 -19.31 -4.35
CA ASN A 460 -34.84 -19.60 -4.97
C ASN A 460 -35.27 -18.48 -5.91
N GLN A 461 -35.16 -17.21 -5.51
CA GLN A 461 -35.45 -16.05 -6.35
C GLN A 461 -34.53 -15.97 -7.58
N ALA A 462 -33.27 -16.45 -7.47
CA ALA A 462 -32.35 -16.58 -8.58
C ALA A 462 -32.68 -17.77 -9.51
N GLY A 463 -33.72 -18.54 -9.21
CA GLY A 463 -34.17 -19.70 -9.99
C GLY A 463 -33.41 -21.00 -9.69
N CYS A 464 -32.59 -21.03 -8.66
CA CYS A 464 -31.96 -22.25 -8.19
C CYS A 464 -32.98 -23.20 -7.56
N LYS A 465 -32.80 -24.50 -7.71
CA LYS A 465 -33.71 -25.53 -7.16
C LYS A 465 -32.92 -26.61 -6.48
N ARG A 466 -33.40 -27.10 -5.35
CA ARG A 466 -32.82 -28.26 -4.67
C ARG A 466 -33.27 -29.55 -5.34
N SER A 467 -32.32 -30.39 -5.70
CA SER A 467 -32.55 -31.76 -6.15
C SER A 467 -31.80 -32.70 -5.22
N ASP A 468 -32.53 -33.42 -4.39
CA ASP A 468 -32.00 -34.18 -3.27
C ASP A 468 -31.17 -33.29 -2.31
N GLU A 469 -29.89 -33.61 -2.14
CA GLU A 469 -28.96 -32.83 -1.29
C GLU A 469 -28.22 -31.73 -2.06
N THR A 470 -28.37 -31.62 -3.38
CA THR A 470 -27.62 -30.73 -4.25
C THR A 470 -28.46 -29.55 -4.71
N LEU A 471 -27.89 -28.35 -4.66
CA LEU A 471 -28.49 -27.15 -5.23
C LEU A 471 -28.14 -27.04 -6.73
N MET A 472 -29.17 -26.99 -7.55
CA MET A 472 -29.05 -26.89 -9.00
C MET A 472 -29.29 -25.44 -9.44
N LEU A 473 -28.44 -24.97 -10.33
CA LEU A 473 -28.57 -23.68 -11.04
C LEU A 473 -29.76 -23.73 -12.04
N PRO A 474 -30.24 -22.58 -12.54
CA PRO A 474 -31.31 -22.53 -13.55
C PRO A 474 -30.99 -23.32 -14.84
N ASP A 475 -29.72 -23.50 -15.18
CA ASP A 475 -29.27 -24.28 -16.34
C ASP A 475 -29.18 -25.82 -16.09
N GLY A 476 -29.59 -26.26 -14.90
CA GLY A 476 -29.62 -27.67 -14.51
C GLY A 476 -28.27 -28.23 -14.03
N LYS A 477 -27.25 -27.40 -13.86
CA LYS A 477 -25.95 -27.83 -13.30
C LYS A 477 -25.89 -27.62 -11.79
N PRO A 478 -25.13 -28.46 -11.06
CA PRO A 478 -24.93 -28.25 -9.63
C PRO A 478 -24.16 -26.95 -9.38
N LEU A 479 -24.52 -26.27 -8.28
CA LEU A 479 -23.75 -25.14 -7.79
C LEU A 479 -22.54 -25.66 -7.01
N GLU A 480 -21.39 -25.64 -7.66
CA GLU A 480 -20.09 -26.03 -7.11
C GLU A 480 -19.18 -24.82 -6.97
N ILE A 481 -18.37 -24.78 -5.89
CA ILE A 481 -17.43 -23.70 -5.60
C ILE A 481 -16.08 -24.26 -5.19
N GLU A 482 -15.03 -23.87 -5.90
CA GLU A 482 -13.64 -24.10 -5.50
C GLU A 482 -13.06 -22.83 -4.90
N PHE A 483 -12.65 -22.87 -3.62
CA PHE A 483 -11.84 -21.86 -2.99
C PHE A 483 -10.38 -22.16 -3.29
N LEU A 484 -9.75 -21.36 -4.15
CA LEU A 484 -8.35 -21.55 -4.53
C LEU A 484 -7.45 -20.77 -3.55
N ASP A 485 -6.45 -21.47 -2.98
CA ASP A 485 -5.43 -20.87 -2.12
C ASP A 485 -4.04 -21.51 -2.40
N PHE A 486 -2.97 -20.85 -1.94
CA PHE A 486 -1.59 -21.34 -2.03
C PHE A 486 -1.00 -21.72 -0.66
N SER A 487 -1.77 -21.52 0.41
CA SER A 487 -1.37 -21.85 1.78
C SER A 487 -2.57 -22.30 2.63
N ASN A 488 -2.30 -22.98 3.73
CA ASN A 488 -3.33 -23.39 4.68
C ASN A 488 -3.71 -22.26 5.68
N THR A 489 -3.20 -21.06 5.53
CA THR A 489 -3.39 -19.95 6.48
C THR A 489 -4.87 -19.63 6.70
N MET A 490 -5.68 -19.67 5.63
CA MET A 490 -7.10 -19.35 5.68
C MET A 490 -8.00 -20.57 5.90
N GLU A 491 -7.45 -21.80 5.95
CA GLU A 491 -8.22 -23.02 6.06
C GLU A 491 -9.19 -23.02 7.25
N ARG A 492 -8.70 -22.68 8.45
CA ARG A 492 -9.53 -22.64 9.66
C ARG A 492 -10.71 -21.67 9.59
N HIS A 493 -10.64 -20.65 8.71
CA HIS A 493 -11.70 -19.68 8.47
C HIS A 493 -12.63 -20.12 7.33
N THR A 494 -12.08 -20.81 6.32
CA THR A 494 -12.81 -21.28 5.14
C THR A 494 -13.65 -22.52 5.45
N GLN A 495 -13.19 -23.43 6.31
CA GLN A 495 -13.89 -24.67 6.60
C GLN A 495 -15.28 -24.48 7.24
N PRO A 496 -15.48 -23.60 8.25
CA PRO A 496 -16.83 -23.29 8.77
C PRO A 496 -17.75 -22.70 7.72
N PHE A 497 -17.21 -21.86 6.83
CA PHE A 497 -17.96 -21.28 5.71
C PHE A 497 -18.43 -22.38 4.72
N ILE A 498 -17.55 -23.31 4.33
CA ILE A 498 -17.90 -24.46 3.50
C ILE A 498 -19.01 -25.31 4.15
N LYS A 499 -18.95 -25.55 5.45
CA LYS A 499 -20.01 -26.29 6.18
C LYS A 499 -21.36 -25.61 6.07
N ASN A 500 -21.42 -24.28 6.18
CA ASN A 500 -22.67 -23.53 6.04
C ASN A 500 -23.20 -23.55 4.60
N LEU A 501 -22.32 -23.50 3.58
CA LEU A 501 -22.70 -23.64 2.18
C LEU A 501 -23.35 -25.02 1.93
N ALA A 502 -22.81 -26.09 2.53
CA ALA A 502 -23.34 -27.43 2.39
C ALA A 502 -24.78 -27.58 2.94
N LEU A 503 -25.16 -26.79 3.96
CA LEU A 503 -26.54 -26.78 4.49
C LEU A 503 -27.56 -26.31 3.44
N LEU A 504 -27.12 -25.50 2.47
CA LEU A 504 -27.93 -25.03 1.35
C LEU A 504 -27.83 -25.96 0.11
N GLY A 505 -27.11 -27.07 0.21
CA GLY A 505 -26.87 -27.98 -0.91
C GLY A 505 -25.79 -27.51 -1.88
N ILE A 506 -24.98 -26.51 -1.52
CA ILE A 506 -23.87 -26.02 -2.32
C ILE A 506 -22.62 -26.87 -2.05
N THR A 507 -22.08 -27.51 -3.07
CA THR A 507 -20.83 -28.27 -2.97
C THR A 507 -19.64 -27.33 -3.01
N ALA A 508 -18.94 -27.18 -1.90
CA ALA A 508 -17.78 -26.30 -1.82
C ALA A 508 -16.52 -27.03 -1.32
N ARG A 509 -15.36 -26.69 -1.85
CA ARG A 509 -14.08 -27.26 -1.40
C ARG A 509 -12.97 -26.23 -1.38
N LEU A 510 -12.04 -26.36 -0.44
CA LEU A 510 -10.77 -25.66 -0.44
C LEU A 510 -9.73 -26.44 -1.27
N ARG A 511 -9.12 -25.77 -2.23
CA ARG A 511 -8.03 -26.30 -3.06
C ARG A 511 -6.75 -25.53 -2.79
N VAL A 512 -5.85 -26.13 -2.03
CA VAL A 512 -4.51 -25.57 -1.82
C VAL A 512 -3.57 -26.17 -2.87
N VAL A 513 -2.85 -25.29 -3.57
CA VAL A 513 -1.88 -25.64 -4.62
C VAL A 513 -0.54 -24.96 -4.32
N ASP A 514 0.54 -25.40 -4.97
CA ASP A 514 1.82 -24.72 -4.83
C ASP A 514 1.78 -23.27 -5.39
N PRO A 515 2.66 -22.36 -4.92
CA PRO A 515 2.63 -20.96 -5.33
C PRO A 515 2.81 -20.72 -6.83
N ALA A 516 3.52 -21.58 -7.56
CA ALA A 516 3.71 -21.43 -9.01
C ALA A 516 2.42 -21.78 -9.76
N GLN A 517 1.78 -22.89 -9.39
CA GLN A 517 0.48 -23.29 -9.92
C GLN A 517 -0.61 -22.29 -9.58
N TYR A 518 -0.63 -21.75 -8.35
CA TYR A 518 -1.55 -20.70 -7.92
C TYR A 518 -1.45 -19.49 -8.85
N ARG A 519 -0.22 -18.97 -9.05
CA ARG A 519 0.01 -17.81 -9.92
C ARG A 519 -0.46 -18.09 -11.35
N GLN A 520 -0.10 -19.23 -11.92
CA GLN A 520 -0.51 -19.61 -13.29
C GLN A 520 -2.04 -19.66 -13.44
N ARG A 521 -2.74 -20.18 -12.43
CA ARG A 521 -4.21 -20.23 -12.43
C ARG A 521 -4.80 -18.82 -12.31
N LEU A 522 -4.26 -17.95 -11.45
CA LEU A 522 -4.72 -16.56 -11.34
C LEU A 522 -4.51 -15.78 -12.63
N GLU A 523 -3.35 -15.92 -13.28
CA GLU A 523 -3.06 -15.27 -14.57
C GLU A 523 -4.09 -15.63 -15.65
N LYS A 524 -4.60 -16.85 -15.64
CA LYS A 524 -5.62 -17.36 -16.58
C LYS A 524 -7.05 -17.19 -16.09
N PHE A 525 -7.24 -16.59 -14.89
CA PHE A 525 -8.53 -16.51 -14.20
C PHE A 525 -9.21 -17.89 -14.02
N ASP A 526 -8.41 -18.94 -13.80
CA ASP A 526 -8.89 -20.30 -13.57
C ASP A 526 -9.12 -20.56 -12.09
N PHE A 527 -10.18 -20.00 -11.55
CA PHE A 527 -10.66 -20.16 -10.18
C PHE A 527 -12.15 -19.80 -10.09
N ASP A 528 -12.83 -20.25 -9.05
CA ASP A 528 -14.19 -19.82 -8.72
C ASP A 528 -14.16 -18.70 -7.68
N MET A 529 -13.56 -18.94 -6.53
CA MET A 529 -13.29 -17.95 -5.49
C MET A 529 -11.84 -18.04 -5.03
N MET A 530 -11.26 -16.90 -4.64
CA MET A 530 -9.90 -16.83 -4.13
C MET A 530 -9.78 -15.76 -3.06
N VAL A 531 -8.82 -15.91 -2.14
CA VAL A 531 -8.50 -14.86 -1.17
C VAL A 531 -7.60 -13.83 -1.82
N GLN A 532 -7.98 -12.55 -1.71
CA GLN A 532 -7.13 -11.44 -2.12
C GLN A 532 -7.12 -10.36 -1.04
N ARG A 533 -5.98 -9.68 -0.91
CA ARG A 533 -5.83 -8.45 -0.15
C ARG A 533 -5.35 -7.35 -1.08
N LEU A 534 -6.06 -6.22 -1.06
CA LEU A 534 -5.73 -5.02 -1.82
C LEU A 534 -5.64 -3.85 -0.85
N VAL A 535 -4.66 -2.99 -1.06
CA VAL A 535 -4.53 -1.72 -0.33
C VAL A 535 -4.78 -0.59 -1.32
N MET A 536 -5.68 0.32 -0.98
CA MET A 536 -5.96 1.51 -1.76
C MET A 536 -5.01 2.64 -1.33
N SER A 537 -4.63 3.49 -2.28
CA SER A 537 -3.89 4.70 -1.96
C SER A 537 -4.80 5.74 -1.30
N PHE A 538 -4.19 6.75 -0.66
CA PHE A 538 -4.94 7.90 -0.11
C PHE A 538 -5.48 8.84 -1.19
N SER A 539 -4.97 8.72 -2.40
CA SER A 539 -5.45 9.45 -3.59
C SER A 539 -5.62 8.48 -4.76
N PRO A 540 -6.65 7.57 -4.69
CA PRO A 540 -6.82 6.51 -5.67
C PRO A 540 -6.83 7.04 -7.12
N GLY A 541 -6.14 6.32 -7.99
CA GLY A 541 -5.94 6.69 -9.39
C GLY A 541 -5.92 5.49 -10.33
N GLU A 542 -4.83 5.29 -11.07
CA GLU A 542 -4.71 4.23 -12.09
C GLU A 542 -4.90 2.81 -11.53
N GLU A 543 -4.65 2.57 -10.24
CA GLU A 543 -4.94 1.30 -9.61
C GLU A 543 -6.44 0.94 -9.67
N LEU A 544 -7.34 1.91 -9.60
CA LEU A 544 -8.79 1.66 -9.74
C LEU A 544 -9.13 1.07 -11.11
N ARG A 545 -8.50 1.60 -12.17
CA ARG A 545 -8.66 1.08 -13.54
C ARG A 545 -8.13 -0.36 -13.65
N ALA A 546 -6.96 -0.61 -13.06
CA ALA A 546 -6.36 -1.93 -13.07
C ALA A 546 -7.18 -2.98 -12.30
N LEU A 547 -7.85 -2.57 -11.21
CA LEU A 547 -8.62 -3.45 -10.33
C LEU A 547 -10.06 -3.66 -10.78
N PHE A 548 -10.71 -2.63 -11.35
CA PHE A 548 -12.16 -2.63 -11.58
C PHE A 548 -12.57 -2.27 -13.01
N GLY A 549 -11.65 -1.82 -13.88
CA GLY A 549 -11.96 -1.43 -15.24
C GLY A 549 -12.37 -2.61 -16.13
N SER A 550 -13.37 -2.38 -17.00
CA SER A 550 -13.92 -3.39 -17.92
C SER A 550 -12.89 -3.93 -18.92
N ASP A 551 -11.93 -3.10 -19.36
CA ASP A 551 -10.86 -3.54 -20.25
C ASP A 551 -9.89 -4.48 -19.52
N ALA A 552 -9.58 -4.20 -18.25
CA ALA A 552 -8.78 -5.08 -17.43
C ALA A 552 -9.46 -6.43 -17.18
N ALA A 553 -10.81 -6.47 -17.11
CA ALA A 553 -11.57 -7.72 -16.96
C ALA A 553 -11.30 -8.74 -18.07
N LYS A 554 -10.94 -8.30 -19.27
CA LYS A 554 -10.70 -9.12 -20.46
C LYS A 554 -9.21 -9.47 -20.67
N MET A 555 -8.33 -8.76 -19.98
CA MET A 555 -6.87 -8.86 -20.17
C MET A 555 -6.29 -9.96 -19.28
N ILE A 556 -5.75 -11.00 -19.88
CA ILE A 556 -5.03 -12.08 -19.16
C ILE A 556 -3.89 -11.48 -18.33
N GLY A 557 -3.77 -11.93 -17.07
CA GLY A 557 -2.75 -11.46 -16.15
C GLY A 557 -3.04 -10.06 -15.56
N SER A 558 -4.23 -9.48 -15.80
CA SER A 558 -4.63 -8.22 -15.20
C SER A 558 -4.92 -8.36 -13.70
N ARG A 559 -5.01 -7.23 -13.01
CA ARG A 559 -5.36 -7.19 -11.58
C ARG A 559 -6.88 -7.22 -11.32
N ASN A 560 -7.73 -7.14 -12.35
CA ASN A 560 -9.18 -7.30 -12.21
C ASN A 560 -9.54 -8.79 -12.05
N MET A 561 -9.23 -9.35 -10.89
CA MET A 561 -9.47 -10.77 -10.58
C MET A 561 -10.94 -11.13 -10.60
N THR A 562 -11.82 -10.22 -10.19
CA THR A 562 -13.27 -10.47 -10.18
C THR A 562 -13.87 -10.56 -11.58
N GLY A 563 -13.27 -9.92 -12.56
CA GLY A 563 -13.85 -9.81 -13.91
C GLY A 563 -15.06 -8.87 -13.97
N ILE A 564 -15.18 -7.96 -12.99
CA ILE A 564 -16.23 -6.92 -13.06
C ILE A 564 -16.06 -6.09 -14.34
N ALA A 565 -17.15 -5.90 -15.04
CA ALA A 565 -17.24 -5.09 -16.25
C ALA A 565 -18.56 -4.33 -16.23
N ASP A 566 -18.53 -3.13 -15.67
CA ASP A 566 -19.69 -2.30 -15.39
C ASP A 566 -19.43 -0.88 -15.90
N PRO A 567 -20.28 -0.34 -16.83
CA PRO A 567 -20.09 0.99 -17.39
C PRO A 567 -20.13 2.12 -16.34
N ALA A 568 -20.86 1.95 -15.23
CA ALA A 568 -20.90 2.95 -14.17
C ALA A 568 -19.57 2.95 -13.40
N VAL A 569 -18.99 1.77 -13.15
CA VAL A 569 -17.65 1.64 -12.57
C VAL A 569 -16.60 2.30 -13.48
N ASP A 570 -16.61 2.01 -14.79
CA ASP A 570 -15.68 2.62 -15.75
C ASP A 570 -15.78 4.15 -15.78
N GLY A 571 -17.01 4.66 -15.77
CA GLY A 571 -17.27 6.10 -15.76
C GLY A 571 -16.78 6.78 -14.48
N LEU A 572 -17.03 6.19 -13.32
CA LEU A 572 -16.56 6.69 -12.02
C LEU A 572 -15.05 6.61 -11.89
N VAL A 573 -14.43 5.51 -12.32
CA VAL A 573 -12.97 5.38 -12.37
C VAL A 573 -12.37 6.46 -13.28
N SER A 574 -12.94 6.69 -14.46
CA SER A 574 -12.46 7.74 -15.37
C SER A 574 -12.54 9.13 -14.75
N LYS A 575 -13.58 9.43 -13.99
CA LYS A 575 -13.72 10.69 -13.24
C LYS A 575 -12.68 10.77 -12.09
N ALA A 576 -12.44 9.68 -11.35
CA ALA A 576 -11.45 9.65 -10.28
C ALA A 576 -10.03 9.99 -10.77
N LEU A 577 -9.67 9.56 -11.98
CA LEU A 577 -8.36 9.83 -12.58
C LEU A 577 -8.11 11.32 -12.84
N VAL A 578 -9.17 12.08 -13.15
CA VAL A 578 -9.08 13.49 -13.51
C VAL A 578 -9.60 14.43 -12.44
N ALA A 579 -9.99 13.92 -11.28
CA ALA A 579 -10.48 14.72 -10.17
C ALA A 579 -9.50 15.87 -9.84
N SER A 580 -10.05 17.07 -9.71
CA SER A 580 -9.28 18.31 -9.53
C SER A 580 -9.06 18.69 -8.07
N SER A 581 -9.83 18.11 -7.15
CA SER A 581 -9.74 18.35 -5.71
C SER A 581 -9.90 17.07 -4.90
N ARG A 582 -9.49 17.13 -3.64
CA ARG A 582 -9.69 16.04 -2.67
C ARG A 582 -11.16 15.75 -2.45
N ASP A 583 -11.95 16.78 -2.28
CA ASP A 583 -13.38 16.69 -2.05
C ASP A 583 -14.10 16.00 -3.22
N GLU A 584 -13.80 16.42 -4.46
CA GLU A 584 -14.31 15.75 -5.66
C GLU A 584 -13.93 14.26 -5.72
N LEU A 585 -12.65 13.93 -5.41
CA LEU A 585 -12.21 12.53 -5.38
C LEU A 585 -12.94 11.71 -4.30
N ILE A 586 -13.18 12.29 -3.13
CA ILE A 586 -13.93 11.63 -2.05
C ILE A 586 -15.35 11.26 -2.52
N HIS A 587 -16.08 12.19 -3.13
CA HIS A 587 -17.44 11.93 -3.62
C HIS A 587 -17.46 10.88 -4.73
N ILE A 588 -16.49 10.94 -5.65
CA ILE A 588 -16.34 9.92 -6.70
C ILE A 588 -16.06 8.54 -6.11
N CYS A 589 -15.14 8.45 -5.13
CA CYS A 589 -14.82 7.17 -4.48
C CYS A 589 -15.97 6.63 -3.65
N ARG A 590 -16.76 7.48 -2.97
CA ARG A 590 -18.00 7.07 -2.28
C ARG A 590 -19.03 6.53 -3.26
N ALA A 591 -19.24 7.21 -4.38
CA ALA A 591 -20.11 6.72 -5.43
C ALA A 591 -19.65 5.37 -5.98
N LEU A 592 -18.35 5.22 -6.25
CA LEU A 592 -17.75 3.97 -6.69
C LEU A 592 -17.91 2.85 -5.64
N ASP A 593 -17.71 3.15 -4.35
CA ASP A 593 -17.88 2.19 -3.26
C ASP A 593 -19.33 1.64 -3.21
N ARG A 594 -20.34 2.50 -3.39
CA ARG A 594 -21.75 2.08 -3.46
C ARG A 594 -21.99 1.11 -4.60
N VAL A 595 -21.51 1.44 -5.79
CA VAL A 595 -21.69 0.59 -6.98
C VAL A 595 -20.96 -0.74 -6.83
N LEU A 596 -19.73 -0.75 -6.35
CA LEU A 596 -18.95 -1.99 -6.12
C LEU A 596 -19.61 -2.87 -5.06
N ARG A 597 -20.11 -2.28 -3.97
CA ARG A 597 -20.80 -3.02 -2.91
C ARG A 597 -22.14 -3.57 -3.37
N ALA A 598 -22.89 -2.82 -4.19
CA ALA A 598 -24.12 -3.29 -4.83
C ALA A 598 -23.88 -4.48 -5.76
N ASN A 599 -22.72 -4.56 -6.38
CA ASN A 599 -22.34 -5.67 -7.25
C ASN A 599 -21.96 -6.96 -6.48
N ARG A 600 -21.83 -6.98 -5.15
CA ARG A 600 -21.51 -8.19 -4.34
C ARG A 600 -20.31 -8.98 -4.90
N ILE A 601 -19.24 -8.32 -5.34
CA ILE A 601 -18.12 -8.98 -6.02
C ILE A 601 -17.20 -9.78 -5.10
N TRP A 602 -17.43 -9.73 -3.79
CA TRP A 602 -16.61 -10.40 -2.78
C TRP A 602 -17.40 -10.70 -1.50
N VAL A 603 -16.87 -11.63 -0.70
CA VAL A 603 -17.28 -11.85 0.69
C VAL A 603 -16.22 -11.22 1.59
N PRO A 604 -16.51 -10.07 2.21
CA PRO A 604 -15.50 -9.33 2.96
C PRO A 604 -15.07 -10.06 4.24
N HIS A 605 -13.77 -9.99 4.52
CA HIS A 605 -13.14 -10.47 5.73
C HIS A 605 -13.21 -9.40 6.84
N TRP A 606 -12.06 -9.02 7.37
CA TRP A 606 -11.89 -8.16 8.53
C TRP A 606 -10.58 -7.36 8.44
N TYR A 607 -10.47 -6.37 9.29
CA TYR A 607 -9.25 -5.61 9.51
C TYR A 607 -9.01 -5.38 10.99
N LYS A 608 -7.76 -5.04 11.34
CA LYS A 608 -7.34 -4.67 12.68
C LYS A 608 -7.36 -3.13 12.79
N PRO A 609 -8.24 -2.53 13.61
CA PRO A 609 -8.39 -1.08 13.68
C PRO A 609 -7.29 -0.39 14.50
N ASN A 610 -6.46 -1.14 15.22
CA ASN A 610 -5.44 -0.62 16.12
C ASN A 610 -4.10 -1.32 15.88
N HIS A 611 -3.00 -0.61 16.11
CA HIS A 611 -1.70 -1.23 16.33
C HIS A 611 -1.69 -1.87 17.73
N TRP A 612 -1.27 -3.11 17.85
CA TRP A 612 -1.08 -3.80 19.12
C TRP A 612 0.38 -3.70 19.52
N ILE A 613 0.70 -2.75 20.38
CA ILE A 613 2.07 -2.45 20.79
C ILE A 613 2.29 -2.92 22.21
N ALA A 614 3.27 -3.80 22.38
CA ALA A 614 3.83 -4.12 23.68
C ALA A 614 5.21 -3.47 23.80
N HIS A 615 5.49 -2.85 24.93
CA HIS A 615 6.79 -2.23 25.16
C HIS A 615 7.18 -2.29 26.62
N TRP A 616 8.48 -2.36 26.86
CA TRP A 616 9.04 -2.10 28.17
C TRP A 616 8.78 -0.63 28.52
N ASP A 617 8.44 -0.34 29.79
CA ASP A 617 8.06 1.01 30.23
C ASP A 617 9.30 1.89 30.42
N VAL A 618 9.99 2.13 29.31
CA VAL A 618 11.23 2.92 29.23
C VAL A 618 11.09 4.13 28.30
N PHE A 619 9.86 4.44 27.87
CA PHE A 619 9.62 5.50 26.91
C PHE A 619 8.74 6.61 27.46
N GLY A 620 9.07 7.83 27.05
CA GLY A 620 8.14 8.93 26.98
C GLY A 620 7.62 9.10 25.56
N ARG A 621 6.44 9.71 25.42
CA ARG A 621 5.80 9.96 24.12
C ARG A 621 4.95 11.22 24.14
N PRO A 622 4.66 11.84 22.99
CA PRO A 622 3.70 12.93 22.91
C PRO A 622 2.32 12.51 23.42
N PRO A 623 1.53 13.44 23.97
CA PRO A 623 0.17 13.13 24.43
C PRO A 623 -0.78 12.70 23.32
N LYS A 624 -0.45 13.06 22.07
CA LYS A 624 -1.20 12.68 20.87
C LYS A 624 -0.27 11.91 19.93
N SER A 625 -0.65 10.68 19.58
CA SER A 625 0.04 9.93 18.53
C SER A 625 -0.29 10.50 17.15
N PRO A 626 0.63 10.38 16.19
CA PRO A 626 0.32 10.68 14.81
C PRO A 626 -0.81 9.79 14.27
N LYS A 627 -1.57 10.32 13.30
CA LYS A 627 -2.74 9.64 12.72
C LYS A 627 -2.42 8.30 12.04
N TYR A 628 -1.31 8.28 11.30
CA TYR A 628 -1.00 7.20 10.35
C TYR A 628 0.23 6.39 10.72
N ASP A 629 0.78 6.58 11.91
CA ASP A 629 1.97 5.87 12.41
C ASP A 629 1.94 5.89 13.94
N PRO A 630 2.28 4.79 14.63
CA PRO A 630 2.34 4.79 16.10
C PRO A 630 3.40 5.74 16.66
N GLY A 631 4.29 6.28 15.83
CA GLY A 631 5.29 7.27 16.19
C GLY A 631 6.49 6.74 16.94
N ILE A 632 6.66 5.43 17.07
CA ILE A 632 7.70 4.79 17.91
C ILE A 632 9.10 5.28 17.55
N LEU A 633 9.48 5.22 16.27
CA LEU A 633 10.83 5.59 15.82
C LEU A 633 11.00 7.10 15.63
N SER A 634 9.89 7.83 15.45
CA SER A 634 9.93 9.23 15.05
C SER A 634 9.69 10.19 16.21
N THR A 635 8.74 9.92 17.11
CA THR A 635 8.26 10.87 18.10
C THR A 635 8.48 10.44 19.55
N TRP A 636 8.65 9.13 19.84
CA TRP A 636 8.95 8.66 21.19
C TRP A 636 10.38 9.01 21.57
N TRP A 637 10.65 8.99 22.87
CA TRP A 637 11.98 9.22 23.43
C TRP A 637 12.29 8.26 24.56
N TRP A 638 13.55 8.06 24.84
CA TRP A 638 14.02 7.29 25.99
C TRP A 638 13.79 8.07 27.27
N ASP A 639 13.15 7.44 28.25
CA ASP A 639 12.96 7.95 29.60
C ASP A 639 13.92 7.22 30.56
N ALA A 640 15.02 7.87 30.90
CA ALA A 640 16.07 7.27 31.71
C ALA A 640 15.64 6.96 33.15
N GLU A 641 14.69 7.75 33.71
CA GLU A 641 14.17 7.51 35.06
C GLU A 641 13.28 6.26 35.08
N LYS A 642 12.39 6.12 34.11
CA LYS A 642 11.60 4.89 33.96
C LYS A 642 12.47 3.66 33.76
N ALA A 643 13.47 3.75 32.89
CA ALA A 643 14.39 2.63 32.63
C ALA A 643 15.12 2.18 33.91
N LYS A 644 15.56 3.14 34.72
CA LYS A 644 16.17 2.89 36.01
C LYS A 644 15.22 2.25 37.01
N GLN A 645 13.96 2.74 37.10
CA GLN A 645 12.93 2.20 37.99
C GLN A 645 12.65 0.71 37.76
N ILE A 646 12.67 0.26 36.52
CA ILE A 646 12.40 -1.14 36.14
C ILE A 646 13.66 -1.97 35.93
N ASN A 647 14.86 -1.41 36.22
CA ASN A 647 16.17 -2.04 35.97
C ASN A 647 16.34 -2.54 34.54
N TYR A 648 15.87 -1.77 33.56
CA TYR A 648 16.04 -2.12 32.16
C TYR A 648 17.35 -1.55 31.63
N SER A 649 18.25 -2.45 31.21
CA SER A 649 19.44 -2.09 30.43
C SER A 649 19.23 -2.60 29.00
N ALA A 650 19.26 -1.72 28.02
CA ALA A 650 19.34 -2.13 26.64
C ALA A 650 20.66 -2.88 26.41
N GLY A 651 20.59 -4.14 25.99
CA GLY A 651 21.74 -5.01 25.76
C GLY A 651 22.63 -4.56 24.59
#